data_385d3f9b873e2bba3794fa7c800b7eda
#
_entry.id   385d3f9b873e2bba3794fa7c800b7eda
#
_cell.length_a   1.000
_cell.length_b   1.000
_cell.length_c   1.000
_cell.angle_alpha   90.00
_cell.angle_beta   90.00
_cell.angle_gamma   90.00
#
_symmetry.space_group_name_H-M   'P 1'
#
loop_
_entity.id
_entity.type
_entity.pdbx_description
1 polymer ?
#
loop_
_entity_poly.entity_id
_entity_poly.type
_entity_poly.pdbx_seq_one_letter_code
_entity_poly.pdbx_strand_id
1 'polypeptide(L)'
;MKKTICLILVALLLLGTVPVAFASHNIVIDQTWKILVPENPSAAETFAANKLASCLGEVFGAVPETVTQADEAYIAIGAASAVDTSAVADNGYRIQVINGNVHINGTAQRGLQIAVYRFLEEFCDRKVYTSKITVLPQKDQILIPADTDIVYAPFFESTDTDWRSPLDTEYSMANGLTNGSRRTLRAEMGGTVDYLGGFCHTIGGLCETEKYKDTHPEYLALHDGKRTTDQPCLTNPDVLAICTKNVLKILEEKHNPDAPLQIVSVTQNDNISNCQCENCKAFEDAHGGKASATVVNFVNQIADVVKEKGYDNVAIDTFAYYYSQSAPEGIVPRDNVIIRLCSIMCCFSHPLDTAKCNGEFYKDLTDWAKICDRLYIWDYATDYLHTCTVFPNFDVIQKNIQIFYENNVKGLYVEGNYYMDRCDTEFGELRAYMISKCLQNPYCDLDREVAGFCDAYYGPGGKYVKQIVNMFAKHSGSFDNDLHIYYGSWACMRPFTSVEARLVDGLWKLAVCAAQTDEQRSNIQRSKLSWRWWKASASKCEFSFFNPRRPEEKEKLYQDLLASGVIDFGEYTGNDVTAIDPEIIRYATPDFWHSGNTNNADCQKQMKIEKLAVAFPPLFGLVAYFYTMIHA
;
A
#
# COMPACT_ATOMS: atom_id res chain seq x y z
N MET A 1 29.59 58.70 -20.28
CA MET A 1 30.56 57.98 -19.45
C MET A 1 29.87 57.17 -18.31
N LYS A 2 28.96 57.69 -17.48
CA LYS A 2 28.36 56.92 -16.38
C LYS A 2 27.48 55.71 -16.82
N LYS A 3 26.80 55.80 -17.96
CA LYS A 3 25.97 54.66 -18.47
C LYS A 3 26.82 53.53 -19.10
N THR A 4 27.98 53.85 -19.65
CA THR A 4 28.88 52.87 -20.25
C THR A 4 29.65 52.07 -19.19
N ILE A 5 29.97 52.68 -18.04
CA ILE A 5 30.63 52.02 -16.90
C ILE A 5 29.69 51.06 -16.20
N CYS A 6 28.37 51.37 -16.07
CA CYS A 6 27.39 50.46 -15.52
C CYS A 6 27.16 49.21 -16.39
N LEU A 7 27.17 49.35 -17.72
CA LEU A 7 27.04 48.22 -18.63
C LEU A 7 28.24 47.27 -18.60
N ILE A 8 29.45 47.79 -18.42
CA ILE A 8 30.68 46.99 -18.32
C ILE A 8 30.73 46.27 -16.97
N LEU A 9 30.28 46.90 -15.88
CA LEU A 9 30.19 46.25 -14.55
C LEU A 9 29.10 45.15 -14.49
N VAL A 10 27.97 45.32 -15.17
CA VAL A 10 26.95 44.29 -15.30
C VAL A 10 27.40 43.12 -16.18
N ALA A 11 28.14 43.41 -17.26
CA ALA A 11 28.73 42.37 -18.10
C ALA A 11 29.85 41.59 -17.39
N LEU A 12 30.65 42.23 -16.53
CA LEU A 12 31.66 41.57 -15.70
C LEU A 12 31.06 40.76 -14.54
N LEU A 13 29.91 41.17 -14.00
CA LEU A 13 29.15 40.39 -13.00
C LEU A 13 28.42 39.18 -13.61
N LEU A 14 28.03 39.27 -14.89
CA LEU A 14 27.44 38.13 -15.61
C LEU A 14 28.47 37.12 -16.13
N LEU A 15 29.75 37.52 -16.27
CA LEU A 15 30.84 36.61 -16.61
C LEU A 15 31.48 35.91 -15.39
N GLY A 16 31.10 36.32 -14.17
CA GLY A 16 31.65 35.78 -12.92
C GLY A 16 30.90 34.59 -12.31
N THR A 17 29.80 34.12 -12.91
CA THR A 17 29.05 32.95 -12.44
C THR A 17 28.79 31.98 -13.58
N VAL A 18 29.84 31.56 -14.28
CA VAL A 18 29.80 30.26 -14.92
C VAL A 18 29.94 29.27 -13.76
N PRO A 19 28.92 28.45 -13.41
CA PRO A 19 29.16 27.34 -12.53
C PRO A 19 30.23 26.51 -13.24
N VAL A 20 31.42 26.44 -12.66
CA VAL A 20 32.41 25.44 -13.03
C VAL A 20 31.68 24.12 -12.63
N ALA A 21 31.03 23.50 -13.60
CA ALA A 21 30.66 22.11 -13.46
C ALA A 21 32.01 21.39 -13.32
N PHE A 22 32.39 21.12 -12.08
CA PHE A 22 33.39 20.10 -11.82
C PHE A 22 32.81 18.85 -12.49
N ALA A 23 33.46 18.39 -13.55
CA ALA A 23 33.17 17.08 -14.10
C ALA A 23 33.40 16.10 -12.94
N SER A 24 32.35 15.61 -12.35
CA SER A 24 32.44 14.59 -11.32
C SER A 24 33.13 13.40 -12.01
N HIS A 25 34.35 13.09 -11.59
CA HIS A 25 35.01 11.90 -12.08
C HIS A 25 34.22 10.71 -11.52
N ASN A 26 33.76 9.82 -12.40
CA ASN A 26 33.14 8.59 -11.99
C ASN A 26 34.23 7.60 -11.57
N ILE A 27 33.99 6.87 -10.49
CA ILE A 27 34.66 5.60 -10.27
C ILE A 27 34.01 4.54 -11.16
N VAL A 28 34.80 3.58 -11.61
CA VAL A 28 34.39 2.52 -12.51
C VAL A 28 34.47 1.22 -11.75
N ILE A 29 33.33 0.58 -11.52
CA ILE A 29 33.25 -0.75 -10.94
C ILE A 29 33.11 -1.76 -12.06
N ASP A 30 33.93 -2.78 -12.05
CA ASP A 30 33.91 -3.91 -12.99
C ASP A 30 34.06 -5.26 -12.26
N GLN A 31 34.16 -6.33 -13.01
CA GLN A 31 34.28 -7.70 -12.49
C GLN A 31 35.52 -7.96 -11.59
N THR A 32 36.50 -7.05 -11.53
CA THR A 32 37.71 -7.18 -10.71
C THR A 32 37.53 -6.68 -9.30
N TRP A 33 36.46 -5.93 -9.04
CA TRP A 33 36.18 -5.41 -7.71
C TRP A 33 35.79 -6.50 -6.73
N LYS A 34 36.13 -6.28 -5.46
CA LYS A 34 35.91 -7.20 -4.35
C LYS A 34 34.83 -6.69 -3.42
N ILE A 35 34.23 -7.58 -2.65
CA ILE A 35 33.33 -7.21 -1.55
C ILE A 35 34.11 -7.35 -0.25
N LEU A 36 34.33 -6.24 0.45
CA LEU A 36 35.05 -6.20 1.72
C LEU A 36 34.07 -6.35 2.88
N VAL A 37 34.30 -7.36 3.71
CA VAL A 37 33.53 -7.67 4.93
C VAL A 37 34.46 -7.65 6.15
N PRO A 38 33.94 -7.48 7.40
CA PRO A 38 34.77 -7.60 8.59
C PRO A 38 35.33 -9.03 8.76
N GLU A 39 36.38 -9.20 9.58
CA GLU A 39 36.98 -10.53 9.85
C GLU A 39 35.96 -11.54 10.39
N ASN A 40 35.02 -11.08 11.22
CA ASN A 40 33.96 -11.88 11.81
C ASN A 40 32.60 -11.27 11.45
N PRO A 41 32.09 -11.49 10.22
CA PRO A 41 30.85 -10.87 9.79
C PRO A 41 29.66 -11.46 10.56
N SER A 42 28.74 -10.60 10.96
CA SER A 42 27.44 -11.00 11.49
C SER A 42 26.61 -11.76 10.42
N ALA A 43 25.54 -12.42 10.86
CA ALA A 43 24.62 -13.07 9.92
C ALA A 43 24.00 -12.06 8.92
N ALA A 44 23.72 -10.84 9.37
CA ALA A 44 23.20 -9.76 8.54
C ALA A 44 24.24 -9.28 7.49
N GLU A 45 25.50 -9.10 7.88
CA GLU A 45 26.57 -8.73 6.96
C GLU A 45 26.86 -9.85 5.95
N THR A 46 26.84 -11.10 6.39
CA THR A 46 26.99 -12.25 5.51
C THR A 46 25.85 -12.32 4.48
N PHE A 47 24.62 -12.11 4.92
CA PHE A 47 23.46 -12.07 4.02
C PHE A 47 23.57 -10.93 3.00
N ALA A 48 23.92 -9.71 3.45
CA ALA A 48 24.12 -8.54 2.61
C ALA A 48 25.23 -8.77 1.56
N ALA A 49 26.39 -9.31 2.00
CA ALA A 49 27.50 -9.62 1.10
C ALA A 49 27.12 -10.64 0.03
N ASN A 50 26.45 -11.74 0.43
CA ASN A 50 26.00 -12.77 -0.49
C ASN A 50 24.99 -12.22 -1.52
N LYS A 51 24.06 -11.36 -1.08
CA LYS A 51 23.10 -10.70 -1.99
C LYS A 51 23.83 -9.83 -3.00
N LEU A 52 24.75 -8.98 -2.53
CA LEU A 52 25.54 -8.11 -3.39
C LEU A 52 26.39 -8.92 -4.38
N ALA A 53 27.11 -9.95 -3.90
CA ALA A 53 27.94 -10.82 -4.73
C ALA A 53 27.14 -11.52 -5.82
N SER A 54 25.99 -12.12 -5.45
CA SER A 54 25.12 -12.80 -6.40
C SER A 54 24.64 -11.87 -7.51
N CYS A 55 24.14 -10.67 -7.14
CA CYS A 55 23.62 -9.70 -8.12
C CYS A 55 24.74 -9.14 -9.01
N LEU A 56 25.90 -8.79 -8.45
CA LEU A 56 27.05 -8.35 -9.25
C LEU A 56 27.56 -9.48 -10.15
N GLY A 57 27.49 -10.73 -9.70
CA GLY A 57 27.80 -11.90 -10.53
C GLY A 57 26.88 -12.03 -11.75
N GLU A 58 25.59 -11.70 -11.60
CA GLU A 58 24.64 -11.64 -12.73
C GLU A 58 24.94 -10.44 -13.66
N VAL A 59 25.31 -9.29 -13.08
CA VAL A 59 25.65 -8.07 -13.85
C VAL A 59 26.89 -8.28 -14.71
N PHE A 60 27.98 -8.80 -14.12
CA PHE A 60 29.29 -8.90 -14.79
C PHE A 60 29.57 -10.28 -15.40
N GLY A 61 28.71 -11.28 -15.16
CA GLY A 61 28.95 -12.66 -15.58
C GLY A 61 29.99 -13.43 -14.72
N ALA A 62 30.53 -12.79 -13.65
CA ALA A 62 31.47 -13.38 -12.73
C ALA A 62 31.19 -12.88 -11.30
N VAL A 63 31.08 -13.80 -10.34
CA VAL A 63 30.80 -13.47 -8.93
C VAL A 63 32.04 -12.81 -8.31
N PRO A 64 31.94 -11.59 -7.76
CA PRO A 64 33.04 -10.95 -7.05
C PRO A 64 33.55 -11.75 -5.85
N GLU A 65 34.84 -11.70 -5.61
CA GLU A 65 35.45 -12.30 -4.43
C GLU A 65 35.03 -11.53 -3.18
N THR A 66 34.62 -12.25 -2.11
CA THR A 66 34.39 -11.67 -0.79
C THR A 66 35.65 -11.85 0.05
N VAL A 67 36.19 -10.74 0.57
CA VAL A 67 37.48 -10.69 1.27
C VAL A 67 37.34 -9.92 2.59
N THR A 68 38.31 -10.14 3.51
CA THR A 68 38.42 -9.42 4.78
C THR A 68 39.47 -8.32 4.74
N GLN A 69 40.26 -8.24 3.67
CA GLN A 69 41.31 -7.21 3.47
C GLN A 69 41.38 -6.86 1.97
N ALA A 70 41.43 -5.57 1.68
CA ALA A 70 41.66 -5.04 0.35
C ALA A 70 42.20 -3.59 0.45
N ASP A 71 43.14 -3.23 -0.45
CA ASP A 71 43.72 -1.89 -0.47
C ASP A 71 42.98 -0.97 -1.45
N GLU A 72 42.46 -1.51 -2.55
CA GLU A 72 41.73 -0.79 -3.61
C GLU A 72 40.69 -1.68 -4.31
N ALA A 73 39.81 -1.05 -5.10
CA ALA A 73 38.81 -1.70 -5.93
C ALA A 73 37.86 -2.61 -5.10
N TYR A 74 37.24 -2.06 -4.07
CA TYR A 74 36.32 -2.80 -3.22
C TYR A 74 35.02 -2.04 -2.89
N ILE A 75 34.01 -2.82 -2.56
CA ILE A 75 32.76 -2.36 -1.94
C ILE A 75 32.76 -2.85 -0.50
N ALA A 76 32.95 -1.98 0.46
CA ALA A 76 32.95 -2.30 1.88
C ALA A 76 31.53 -2.24 2.46
N ILE A 77 31.13 -3.26 3.22
CA ILE A 77 29.80 -3.35 3.82
C ILE A 77 29.86 -3.57 5.33
N GLY A 78 28.85 -3.06 6.03
CA GLY A 78 28.70 -3.22 7.47
C GLY A 78 29.89 -2.64 8.24
N ALA A 79 30.42 -3.37 9.22
CA ALA A 79 31.53 -2.94 10.05
C ALA A 79 32.88 -2.79 9.32
N ALA A 80 33.02 -3.33 8.09
CA ALA A 80 34.17 -3.06 7.23
C ALA A 80 34.09 -1.70 6.51
N SER A 81 32.92 -1.06 6.49
CA SER A 81 32.70 0.24 5.89
C SER A 81 33.25 1.36 6.80
N ALA A 82 33.90 2.35 6.19
CA ALA A 82 34.39 3.54 6.88
C ALA A 82 33.33 4.66 6.98
N VAL A 83 32.11 4.40 6.53
CA VAL A 83 31.03 5.39 6.53
C VAL A 83 30.55 5.66 7.96
N ASP A 84 30.42 6.93 8.32
CA ASP A 84 29.83 7.34 9.60
C ASP A 84 28.30 7.32 9.51
N THR A 85 27.67 6.49 10.34
CA THR A 85 26.22 6.36 10.46
C THR A 85 25.65 6.95 11.75
N SER A 86 26.46 7.63 12.58
CA SER A 86 26.05 8.14 13.90
C SER A 86 24.90 9.14 13.86
N ALA A 87 24.74 9.87 12.75
CA ALA A 87 23.66 10.83 12.51
C ALA A 87 22.53 10.25 11.63
N VAL A 88 22.59 8.97 11.27
CA VAL A 88 21.57 8.32 10.45
C VAL A 88 20.47 7.76 11.34
N ALA A 89 19.22 8.01 10.99
CA ALA A 89 18.06 7.50 11.72
C ALA A 89 18.01 5.96 11.73
N ASP A 90 17.26 5.39 12.67
CA ASP A 90 17.05 3.95 12.77
C ASP A 90 16.52 3.35 11.47
N ASN A 91 17.06 2.19 11.10
CA ASN A 91 16.82 1.52 9.83
C ASN A 91 17.15 2.35 8.58
N GLY A 92 17.86 3.47 8.76
CA GLY A 92 18.44 4.25 7.68
C GLY A 92 19.79 3.71 7.25
N TYR A 93 20.35 4.32 6.19
CA TYR A 93 21.65 3.92 5.66
C TYR A 93 22.44 5.11 5.10
N ARG A 94 23.73 4.87 4.88
CA ARG A 94 24.58 5.75 4.10
C ARG A 94 25.41 4.94 3.10
N ILE A 95 25.45 5.42 1.86
CA ILE A 95 26.30 4.92 0.78
C ILE A 95 27.22 6.07 0.37
N GLN A 96 28.54 5.87 0.44
CA GLN A 96 29.51 6.92 0.17
C GLN A 96 30.71 6.39 -0.59
N VAL A 97 31.24 7.20 -1.52
CA VAL A 97 32.54 6.94 -2.12
C VAL A 97 33.62 7.59 -1.24
N ILE A 98 34.55 6.77 -0.72
CA ILE A 98 35.67 7.22 0.11
C ILE A 98 36.96 6.68 -0.51
N ASN A 99 37.90 7.58 -0.84
CA ASN A 99 39.20 7.22 -1.43
C ASN A 99 39.08 6.30 -2.68
N GLY A 100 38.05 6.54 -3.51
CA GLY A 100 37.83 5.77 -4.74
C GLY A 100 37.16 4.40 -4.54
N ASN A 101 36.78 4.03 -3.33
CA ASN A 101 36.07 2.80 -3.01
C ASN A 101 34.64 3.09 -2.54
N VAL A 102 33.74 2.14 -2.70
CA VAL A 102 32.36 2.26 -2.23
C VAL A 102 32.21 1.74 -0.83
N HIS A 103 31.56 2.50 0.02
CA HIS A 103 31.29 2.15 1.41
C HIS A 103 29.79 2.17 1.67
N ILE A 104 29.25 1.06 2.18
CA ILE A 104 27.82 0.85 2.43
C ILE A 104 27.65 0.43 3.90
N ASN A 105 26.86 1.18 4.66
CA ASN A 105 26.47 0.77 6.01
C ASN A 105 25.09 1.30 6.36
N GLY A 106 24.46 0.71 7.37
CA GLY A 106 23.14 1.08 7.85
C GLY A 106 23.02 0.94 9.35
N THR A 107 21.98 1.53 9.90
CA THR A 107 21.65 1.53 11.33
C THR A 107 20.59 0.50 11.66
N ALA A 108 20.49 0.14 12.94
CA ALA A 108 19.53 -0.80 13.49
C ALA A 108 19.45 -2.13 12.72
N GLN A 109 18.29 -2.78 12.70
CA GLN A 109 18.13 -4.13 12.17
C GLN A 109 18.20 -4.21 10.65
N ARG A 110 17.71 -3.19 9.94
CA ARG A 110 17.42 -3.26 8.51
C ARG A 110 18.27 -2.36 7.63
N GLY A 111 18.89 -1.33 8.19
CA GLY A 111 19.58 -0.29 7.42
C GLY A 111 20.57 -0.84 6.40
N LEU A 112 21.42 -1.80 6.81
CA LEU A 112 22.40 -2.42 5.91
C LEU A 112 21.71 -3.16 4.74
N GLN A 113 20.62 -3.88 5.02
CA GLN A 113 19.91 -4.62 4.00
C GLN A 113 19.28 -3.66 2.98
N ILE A 114 18.59 -2.63 3.47
CA ILE A 114 18.01 -1.59 2.62
C ILE A 114 19.10 -0.94 1.77
N ALA A 115 20.25 -0.63 2.35
CA ALA A 115 21.39 -0.02 1.64
C ALA A 115 21.87 -0.86 0.44
N VAL A 116 22.04 -2.17 0.63
CA VAL A 116 22.46 -3.09 -0.45
C VAL A 116 21.40 -3.15 -1.55
N TYR A 117 20.12 -3.27 -1.21
CA TYR A 117 19.05 -3.27 -2.22
C TYR A 117 18.95 -1.94 -2.97
N ARG A 118 19.18 -0.80 -2.28
CA ARG A 118 19.21 0.52 -2.93
C ARG A 118 20.43 0.70 -3.82
N PHE A 119 21.61 0.23 -3.39
CA PHE A 119 22.79 0.23 -4.24
C PHE A 119 22.54 -0.54 -5.55
N LEU A 120 21.94 -1.71 -5.45
CA LEU A 120 21.60 -2.53 -6.62
C LEU A 120 20.55 -1.86 -7.51
N GLU A 121 19.57 -1.18 -6.93
CA GLU A 121 18.55 -0.43 -7.69
C GLU A 121 19.15 0.79 -8.38
N GLU A 122 19.91 1.60 -7.65
CA GLU A 122 20.41 2.89 -8.13
C GLU A 122 21.53 2.75 -9.17
N PHE A 123 22.48 1.84 -8.94
CA PHE A 123 23.67 1.75 -9.75
C PHE A 123 23.69 0.54 -10.70
N CYS A 124 22.99 -0.52 -10.36
CA CYS A 124 22.91 -1.72 -11.21
C CYS A 124 21.61 -1.77 -12.04
N ASP A 125 20.69 -0.81 -11.89
CA ASP A 125 19.35 -0.80 -12.50
C ASP A 125 18.50 -2.04 -12.14
N ARG A 126 18.74 -2.62 -10.94
CA ARG A 126 17.99 -3.77 -10.50
C ARG A 126 16.59 -3.36 -10.05
N LYS A 127 15.56 -3.88 -10.69
CA LYS A 127 14.16 -3.65 -10.34
C LYS A 127 13.43 -4.97 -10.10
N VAL A 128 12.80 -5.10 -8.93
CA VAL A 128 11.94 -6.24 -8.58
C VAL A 128 10.48 -5.78 -8.72
N TYR A 129 9.91 -6.05 -9.87
CA TYR A 129 8.55 -5.58 -10.20
C TYR A 129 7.46 -6.46 -9.61
N THR A 130 7.69 -7.77 -9.58
CA THR A 130 6.80 -8.76 -8.96
C THR A 130 7.62 -9.86 -8.30
N SER A 131 6.98 -10.77 -7.57
CA SER A 131 7.64 -11.98 -7.04
C SER A 131 8.26 -12.89 -8.12
N LYS A 132 7.93 -12.66 -9.40
CA LYS A 132 8.40 -13.46 -10.54
C LYS A 132 9.24 -12.69 -11.54
N ILE A 133 9.13 -11.35 -11.56
CA ILE A 133 9.78 -10.52 -12.56
C ILE A 133 10.77 -9.58 -11.88
N THR A 134 12.04 -9.91 -12.05
CA THR A 134 13.17 -9.04 -11.70
C THR A 134 13.91 -8.69 -12.98
N VAL A 135 14.20 -7.40 -13.15
CA VAL A 135 15.07 -6.91 -14.22
C VAL A 135 16.41 -6.56 -13.60
N LEU A 136 17.49 -7.13 -14.14
CA LEU A 136 18.87 -6.84 -13.76
C LEU A 136 19.72 -6.87 -15.04
N PRO A 137 20.04 -5.73 -15.64
CA PRO A 137 20.80 -5.69 -16.87
C PRO A 137 22.23 -6.16 -16.68
N GLN A 138 22.76 -6.89 -17.66
CA GLN A 138 24.19 -7.14 -17.73
C GLN A 138 24.91 -5.86 -18.16
N LYS A 139 26.07 -5.60 -17.55
CA LYS A 139 26.91 -4.43 -17.81
C LYS A 139 28.37 -4.84 -17.80
N ASP A 140 29.18 -4.24 -18.64
CA ASP A 140 30.64 -4.38 -18.56
C ASP A 140 31.23 -3.60 -17.38
N GLN A 141 30.56 -2.51 -16.98
CA GLN A 141 30.98 -1.61 -15.92
C GLN A 141 29.80 -0.87 -15.30
N ILE A 142 29.94 -0.50 -14.04
CA ILE A 142 29.03 0.40 -13.30
C ILE A 142 29.77 1.69 -13.04
N LEU A 143 29.12 2.83 -13.36
CA LEU A 143 29.68 4.17 -13.13
C LEU A 143 29.03 4.79 -11.90
N ILE A 144 29.84 5.17 -10.92
CA ILE A 144 29.38 5.84 -9.69
C ILE A 144 30.10 7.20 -9.59
N PRO A 145 29.37 8.32 -9.41
CA PRO A 145 30.00 9.61 -9.16
C PRO A 145 30.95 9.56 -7.97
N ALA A 146 32.17 10.07 -8.12
CA ALA A 146 33.20 10.01 -7.06
C ALA A 146 32.83 10.85 -5.83
N ASP A 147 31.88 11.76 -5.96
CA ASP A 147 31.30 12.59 -4.90
C ASP A 147 29.99 11.99 -4.30
N THR A 148 29.69 10.72 -4.60
CA THR A 148 28.51 10.05 -4.06
C THR A 148 28.51 10.03 -2.54
N ASP A 149 27.46 10.58 -1.95
CA ASP A 149 27.14 10.53 -0.53
C ASP A 149 25.62 10.52 -0.34
N ILE A 150 25.06 9.31 -0.24
CA ILE A 150 23.63 9.08 -0.13
C ILE A 150 23.30 8.73 1.31
N VAL A 151 22.51 9.58 1.96
CA VAL A 151 21.94 9.33 3.29
C VAL A 151 20.44 9.14 3.16
N TYR A 152 19.93 8.09 3.75
CA TYR A 152 18.51 7.76 3.73
C TYR A 152 18.00 7.46 5.14
N ALA A 153 16.81 7.95 5.44
CA ALA A 153 16.01 7.57 6.59
C ALA A 153 14.65 7.05 6.08
N PRO A 154 14.13 5.95 6.64
CA PRO A 154 12.79 5.48 6.28
C PRO A 154 11.73 6.55 6.55
N PHE A 155 10.80 6.72 5.62
CA PHE A 155 9.66 7.63 5.79
C PHE A 155 8.68 7.10 6.84
N PHE A 156 8.58 5.78 6.97
CA PHE A 156 7.68 5.09 7.89
C PHE A 156 8.44 3.98 8.64
N GLU A 157 8.09 3.77 9.91
CA GLU A 157 8.65 2.67 10.72
C GLU A 157 8.00 1.32 10.40
N SER A 158 6.75 1.35 9.91
CA SER A 158 6.00 0.15 9.50
C SER A 158 5.28 0.38 8.17
N THR A 159 5.47 -0.55 7.23
CA THR A 159 4.89 -0.51 5.89
C THR A 159 4.43 -1.89 5.49
N ASP A 160 3.18 -2.02 5.05
CA ASP A 160 2.63 -3.29 4.56
C ASP A 160 1.52 -3.09 3.54
N THR A 161 1.28 -4.10 2.71
CA THR A 161 0.15 -4.17 1.79
C THR A 161 -0.16 -5.61 1.41
N ASP A 162 -1.44 -5.92 1.25
CA ASP A 162 -1.95 -7.27 1.00
C ASP A 162 -2.17 -7.54 -0.48
N TRP A 163 -1.11 -7.93 -1.17
CA TRP A 163 -1.13 -8.42 -2.54
C TRP A 163 -0.21 -9.62 -2.67
N ARG A 164 -0.28 -10.34 -3.81
CA ARG A 164 0.49 -11.56 -4.01
C ARG A 164 2.01 -11.34 -3.92
N SER A 165 2.56 -10.38 -4.66
CA SER A 165 4.00 -10.13 -4.67
C SER A 165 4.57 -9.70 -3.31
N PRO A 166 3.92 -8.89 -2.49
CA PRO A 166 4.33 -8.58 -1.12
C PRO A 166 4.49 -9.78 -0.17
N LEU A 167 3.90 -10.94 -0.47
CA LEU A 167 4.15 -12.18 0.31
C LEU A 167 5.54 -12.76 0.06
N ASP A 168 6.14 -12.45 -1.08
CA ASP A 168 7.48 -12.89 -1.41
C ASP A 168 8.53 -12.07 -0.65
N THR A 169 9.49 -12.78 -0.05
CA THR A 169 10.54 -12.18 0.78
C THR A 169 11.45 -11.25 -0.02
N GLU A 170 11.85 -11.67 -1.21
CA GLU A 170 12.74 -10.89 -2.07
C GLU A 170 12.07 -9.61 -2.57
N TYR A 171 10.80 -9.72 -2.98
CA TYR A 171 10.01 -8.56 -3.35
C TYR A 171 9.89 -7.56 -2.19
N SER A 172 9.58 -8.04 -0.99
CA SER A 172 9.42 -7.21 0.21
C SER A 172 10.71 -6.50 0.59
N MET A 173 11.84 -7.21 0.56
CA MET A 173 13.17 -6.63 0.82
C MET A 173 13.52 -5.56 -0.21
N ALA A 174 13.32 -5.84 -1.49
CA ALA A 174 13.63 -4.93 -2.58
C ALA A 174 12.77 -3.67 -2.59
N ASN A 175 11.51 -3.77 -2.17
CA ASN A 175 10.54 -2.68 -2.17
C ASN A 175 10.27 -2.08 -0.79
N GLY A 176 11.09 -2.42 0.23
CA GLY A 176 11.11 -1.74 1.52
C GLY A 176 9.92 -2.01 2.45
N LEU A 177 9.20 -3.13 2.26
CA LEU A 177 8.10 -3.51 3.15
C LEU A 177 8.63 -4.11 4.46
N THR A 178 8.06 -3.72 5.59
CA THR A 178 8.59 -4.01 6.94
C THR A 178 7.68 -4.87 7.79
N ASN A 179 6.37 -4.87 7.52
CA ASN A 179 5.42 -5.57 8.35
C ASN A 179 5.41 -7.08 8.08
N GLY A 180 5.23 -7.87 9.14
CA GLY A 180 5.17 -9.31 9.13
C GLY A 180 3.79 -9.91 9.36
N SER A 181 2.69 -9.19 9.14
CA SER A 181 1.32 -9.70 9.38
C SER A 181 1.03 -10.99 8.60
N ARG A 182 1.57 -11.11 7.38
CA ARG A 182 1.37 -12.27 6.49
C ARG A 182 2.65 -12.92 5.98
N ARG A 183 3.83 -12.41 6.36
CA ARG A 183 5.15 -12.94 6.00
C ARG A 183 6.11 -12.73 7.15
N THR A 184 7.20 -13.50 7.17
CA THR A 184 8.27 -13.31 8.14
C THR A 184 9.59 -13.11 7.41
N LEU A 185 10.26 -11.99 7.70
CA LEU A 185 11.65 -11.76 7.34
C LEU A 185 12.54 -12.25 8.47
N ARG A 186 13.54 -13.05 8.15
CA ARG A 186 14.47 -13.58 9.14
C ARG A 186 15.35 -12.47 9.72
N ALA A 187 15.94 -12.69 10.88
CA ALA A 187 16.77 -11.70 11.59
C ALA A 187 17.93 -11.17 10.73
N GLU A 188 18.59 -12.04 9.96
CA GLU A 188 19.67 -11.65 9.02
C GLU A 188 19.19 -10.78 7.86
N MET A 189 17.88 -10.76 7.59
CA MET A 189 17.22 -9.87 6.60
C MET A 189 16.76 -8.56 7.24
N GLY A 190 16.98 -8.36 8.52
CA GLY A 190 16.53 -7.21 9.29
C GLY A 190 15.21 -7.41 10.03
N GLY A 191 14.65 -8.62 10.03
CA GLY A 191 13.41 -8.96 10.73
C GLY A 191 12.16 -8.25 10.17
N THR A 192 11.06 -8.42 10.87
CA THR A 192 9.76 -7.79 10.57
C THR A 192 9.26 -7.00 11.78
N VAL A 193 8.31 -6.09 11.56
CA VAL A 193 7.48 -5.53 12.62
C VAL A 193 6.35 -6.53 12.88
N ASP A 194 6.48 -7.32 13.95
CA ASP A 194 5.60 -8.46 14.20
C ASP A 194 4.39 -8.10 15.07
N TYR A 195 3.22 -8.61 14.70
CA TYR A 195 2.03 -8.61 15.54
C TYR A 195 1.95 -9.89 16.37
N LEU A 196 2.09 -9.76 17.69
CA LEU A 196 2.03 -10.89 18.62
C LEU A 196 0.57 -11.18 19.02
N GLY A 197 0.11 -12.40 18.77
CA GLY A 197 -1.21 -12.86 19.23
C GLY A 197 -2.41 -12.54 18.32
N GLY A 198 -2.25 -11.65 17.37
CA GLY A 198 -3.30 -11.29 16.39
C GLY A 198 -3.07 -9.91 15.80
N PHE A 199 -3.63 -9.66 14.62
CA PHE A 199 -3.42 -8.42 13.86
C PHE A 199 -4.54 -7.39 14.06
N CYS A 200 -5.79 -7.85 14.24
CA CYS A 200 -6.96 -7.00 14.36
C CYS A 200 -8.11 -7.72 15.08
N HIS A 201 -9.11 -6.95 15.54
CA HIS A 201 -10.35 -7.45 16.18
C HIS A 201 -10.11 -8.43 17.34
N THR A 202 -9.13 -8.11 18.19
CA THR A 202 -8.62 -9.01 19.23
C THR A 202 -9.28 -8.83 20.59
N ILE A 203 -9.94 -7.69 20.81
CA ILE A 203 -10.38 -7.27 22.16
C ILE A 203 -11.40 -8.24 22.78
N GLY A 204 -12.29 -8.82 22.00
CA GLY A 204 -13.27 -9.79 22.49
C GLY A 204 -12.61 -11.04 23.06
N GLY A 205 -11.58 -11.55 22.36
CA GLY A 205 -10.76 -12.68 22.82
C GLY A 205 -9.89 -12.33 24.02
N LEU A 206 -9.22 -11.18 24.01
CA LEU A 206 -8.39 -10.73 25.12
C LEU A 206 -9.18 -10.44 26.40
N CYS A 207 -10.40 -9.93 26.29
CA CYS A 207 -11.30 -9.69 27.41
C CYS A 207 -12.18 -10.92 27.76
N GLU A 208 -12.06 -12.01 27.00
CA GLU A 208 -12.81 -13.26 27.20
C GLU A 208 -14.33 -13.05 27.26
N THR A 209 -14.91 -12.15 26.42
CA THR A 209 -16.32 -11.75 26.47
C THR A 209 -17.29 -12.93 26.37
N GLU A 210 -17.04 -13.89 25.50
CA GLU A 210 -17.85 -15.10 25.35
C GLU A 210 -17.84 -16.00 26.60
N LYS A 211 -16.70 -16.06 27.31
CA LYS A 211 -16.57 -16.87 28.52
C LYS A 211 -17.41 -16.35 29.69
N TYR A 212 -17.49 -15.02 29.80
CA TYR A 212 -18.16 -14.36 30.93
C TYR A 212 -19.60 -13.95 30.66
N LYS A 213 -20.13 -14.17 29.47
CA LYS A 213 -21.45 -13.66 29.04
C LYS A 213 -22.61 -14.03 29.96
N ASP A 214 -22.58 -15.24 30.55
CA ASP A 214 -23.66 -15.75 31.41
C ASP A 214 -23.42 -15.47 32.91
N THR A 215 -22.16 -15.19 33.32
CA THR A 215 -21.78 -15.03 34.72
C THR A 215 -21.50 -13.60 35.13
N HIS A 216 -21.00 -12.79 34.19
CA HIS A 216 -20.59 -11.41 34.39
C HIS A 216 -21.10 -10.51 33.27
N PRO A 217 -22.41 -10.28 33.11
CA PRO A 217 -22.94 -9.47 32.05
C PRO A 217 -22.43 -8.03 32.09
N GLU A 218 -21.99 -7.53 33.26
CA GLU A 218 -21.38 -6.19 33.41
C GLU A 218 -20.00 -6.04 32.74
N TYR A 219 -19.36 -7.14 32.32
CA TYR A 219 -18.12 -7.13 31.54
C TYR A 219 -18.37 -6.82 30.06
N LEU A 220 -19.61 -7.03 29.61
CA LEU A 220 -20.01 -6.84 28.22
C LEU A 220 -20.48 -5.40 27.96
N ALA A 221 -20.33 -4.93 26.73
CA ALA A 221 -20.87 -3.64 26.32
C ALA A 221 -22.40 -3.60 26.50
N LEU A 222 -22.88 -2.53 27.12
CA LEU A 222 -24.31 -2.18 27.10
C LEU A 222 -24.56 -1.35 25.85
N HIS A 223 -25.21 -1.91 24.85
CA HIS A 223 -25.56 -1.22 23.62
C HIS A 223 -27.06 -1.35 23.36
N ASP A 224 -27.73 -0.24 23.07
CA ASP A 224 -29.19 -0.15 22.87
C ASP A 224 -30.00 -0.88 23.97
N GLY A 225 -29.58 -0.70 25.23
CA GLY A 225 -30.24 -1.26 26.41
C GLY A 225 -29.99 -2.75 26.63
N LYS A 226 -29.10 -3.39 25.88
CA LYS A 226 -28.77 -4.80 26.02
C LYS A 226 -27.27 -5.01 26.23
N ARG A 227 -26.89 -5.99 27.03
CA ARG A 227 -25.53 -6.48 27.16
C ARG A 227 -25.25 -7.52 26.08
N THR A 228 -24.25 -7.31 25.25
CA THR A 228 -23.86 -8.20 24.15
C THR A 228 -22.36 -8.48 24.18
N THR A 229 -21.95 -9.61 23.61
CA THR A 229 -20.54 -10.00 23.51
C THR A 229 -19.80 -9.26 22.37
N ASP A 230 -20.49 -8.39 21.65
CA ASP A 230 -19.95 -7.65 20.51
C ASP A 230 -18.72 -6.82 20.88
N GLN A 231 -18.74 -6.17 22.04
CA GLN A 231 -17.62 -5.42 22.62
C GLN A 231 -17.57 -5.63 24.13
N PRO A 232 -16.40 -5.46 24.79
CA PRO A 232 -16.30 -5.39 26.25
C PRO A 232 -16.68 -4.00 26.79
N CYS A 233 -16.95 -3.92 28.09
CA CYS A 233 -17.11 -2.68 28.82
C CYS A 233 -15.73 -2.14 29.25
N LEU A 234 -15.18 -1.12 28.56
CA LEU A 234 -13.81 -0.64 28.75
C LEU A 234 -13.59 0.18 30.03
N THR A 235 -14.64 0.57 30.75
CA THR A 235 -14.51 1.21 32.07
C THR A 235 -14.64 0.22 33.22
N ASN A 236 -14.84 -1.08 32.95
CA ASN A 236 -14.89 -2.10 33.98
C ASN A 236 -13.46 -2.54 34.37
N PRO A 237 -13.06 -2.43 35.67
CA PRO A 237 -11.70 -2.74 36.12
C PRO A 237 -11.35 -4.23 36.01
N ASP A 238 -12.31 -5.13 36.15
CA ASP A 238 -12.05 -6.57 36.02
C ASP A 238 -11.78 -6.95 34.57
N VAL A 239 -12.48 -6.32 33.60
CA VAL A 239 -12.21 -6.47 32.16
C VAL A 239 -10.80 -6.00 31.84
N LEU A 240 -10.37 -4.86 32.38
CA LEU A 240 -8.99 -4.37 32.23
C LEU A 240 -7.97 -5.37 32.78
N ALA A 241 -8.22 -5.91 33.97
CA ALA A 241 -7.32 -6.90 34.61
C ALA A 241 -7.23 -8.19 33.77
N ILE A 242 -8.34 -8.69 33.23
CA ILE A 242 -8.39 -9.87 32.36
C ILE A 242 -7.59 -9.62 31.08
N CYS A 243 -7.85 -8.50 30.41
CA CYS A 243 -7.15 -8.13 29.18
C CYS A 243 -5.64 -7.98 29.39
N THR A 244 -5.24 -7.24 30.43
CA THR A 244 -3.83 -7.05 30.79
C THR A 244 -3.12 -8.37 31.04
N LYS A 245 -3.75 -9.28 31.80
CA LYS A 245 -3.21 -10.62 32.05
C LYS A 245 -2.99 -11.39 30.75
N ASN A 246 -3.96 -11.35 29.82
CA ASN A 246 -3.86 -12.07 28.55
C ASN A 246 -2.82 -11.45 27.61
N VAL A 247 -2.66 -10.12 27.61
CA VAL A 247 -1.57 -9.42 26.91
C VAL A 247 -0.20 -9.85 27.47
N LEU A 248 -0.03 -9.84 28.79
CA LEU A 248 1.22 -10.29 29.41
C LEU A 248 1.53 -11.75 29.11
N LYS A 249 0.52 -12.62 29.07
CA LYS A 249 0.71 -14.03 28.70
C LYS A 249 1.22 -14.16 27.24
N ILE A 250 0.70 -13.37 26.30
CA ILE A 250 1.20 -13.35 24.91
C ILE A 250 2.69 -12.94 24.90
N LEU A 251 3.05 -11.92 25.67
CA LEU A 251 4.45 -11.44 25.77
C LEU A 251 5.36 -12.49 26.42
N GLU A 252 4.93 -13.14 27.50
CA GLU A 252 5.69 -14.22 28.14
C GLU A 252 5.99 -15.38 27.18
N GLU A 253 5.05 -15.67 26.26
CA GLU A 253 5.16 -16.78 25.31
C GLU A 253 5.91 -16.43 24.01
N LYS A 254 5.85 -15.17 23.55
CA LYS A 254 6.25 -14.80 22.18
C LYS A 254 7.21 -13.64 22.05
N HIS A 255 7.44 -12.89 23.12
CA HIS A 255 8.34 -11.73 23.06
C HIS A 255 9.77 -12.14 22.73
N ASN A 256 10.38 -11.40 21.80
CA ASN A 256 11.79 -11.50 21.45
C ASN A 256 12.48 -10.14 21.70
N PRO A 257 13.39 -10.05 22.68
CA PRO A 257 14.05 -8.78 23.00
C PRO A 257 14.99 -8.28 21.89
N ASP A 258 15.44 -9.19 21.00
CA ASP A 258 16.36 -8.86 19.91
C ASP A 258 15.61 -8.51 18.60
N ALA A 259 14.28 -8.64 18.58
CA ALA A 259 13.48 -8.29 17.42
C ALA A 259 13.35 -6.76 17.27
N PRO A 260 13.04 -6.27 16.06
CA PRO A 260 12.50 -4.91 15.88
C PRO A 260 11.24 -4.69 16.73
N LEU A 261 10.56 -3.57 16.52
CA LEU A 261 9.28 -3.30 17.14
C LEU A 261 8.33 -4.51 17.02
N GLN A 262 7.80 -4.93 18.16
CA GLN A 262 6.74 -5.92 18.26
C GLN A 262 5.44 -5.26 18.74
N ILE A 263 4.31 -5.69 18.22
CA ILE A 263 3.02 -5.06 18.50
C ILE A 263 2.07 -6.11 19.10
N VAL A 264 1.40 -5.76 20.18
CA VAL A 264 0.24 -6.52 20.68
C VAL A 264 -1.01 -5.70 20.36
N SER A 265 -1.86 -6.26 19.52
CA SER A 265 -3.12 -5.61 19.10
C SER A 265 -4.19 -5.77 20.18
N VAL A 266 -4.74 -4.64 20.65
CA VAL A 266 -5.89 -4.55 21.55
C VAL A 266 -6.96 -3.72 20.84
N THR A 267 -7.52 -4.30 19.79
CA THR A 267 -8.38 -3.62 18.85
C THR A 267 -9.83 -4.08 18.96
N GLN A 268 -10.75 -3.12 18.87
CA GLN A 268 -12.20 -3.38 18.89
C GLN A 268 -12.63 -4.42 17.86
N ASN A 269 -13.70 -5.16 18.15
CA ASN A 269 -14.32 -6.09 17.22
C ASN A 269 -14.96 -5.31 16.06
N ASP A 270 -15.18 -5.98 14.93
CA ASP A 270 -15.70 -5.39 13.69
C ASP A 270 -17.20 -5.12 13.78
N ASN A 271 -17.58 -4.15 14.59
CA ASN A 271 -18.96 -3.70 14.74
C ASN A 271 -19.02 -2.32 15.42
N ILE A 272 -20.22 -1.73 15.49
CA ILE A 272 -20.48 -0.40 16.03
C ILE A 272 -21.00 -0.42 17.49
N SER A 273 -20.99 -1.57 18.15
CA SER A 273 -21.67 -1.81 19.44
C SER A 273 -20.85 -1.33 20.65
N ASN A 274 -20.37 -0.08 20.67
CA ASN A 274 -19.67 0.49 21.85
C ASN A 274 -20.54 0.47 23.12
N CYS A 275 -19.87 0.43 24.27
CA CYS A 275 -20.56 0.40 25.57
C CYS A 275 -21.18 1.77 25.90
N GLN A 276 -22.49 1.79 26.11
CA GLN A 276 -23.29 2.97 26.47
C GLN A 276 -23.69 2.97 27.97
N CYS A 277 -23.00 2.22 28.82
CA CYS A 277 -23.30 2.24 30.26
C CYS A 277 -22.95 3.60 30.88
N GLU A 278 -23.49 3.87 32.05
CA GLU A 278 -23.35 5.16 32.75
C GLU A 278 -21.87 5.57 32.91
N ASN A 279 -21.01 4.64 33.31
CA ASN A 279 -19.58 4.90 33.51
C ASN A 279 -18.86 5.24 32.17
N CYS A 280 -19.14 4.47 31.09
CA CYS A 280 -18.56 4.76 29.78
C CYS A 280 -19.01 6.13 29.28
N LYS A 281 -20.32 6.43 29.34
CA LYS A 281 -20.85 7.71 28.92
C LYS A 281 -20.30 8.87 29.74
N ALA A 282 -20.24 8.76 31.05
CA ALA A 282 -19.67 9.80 31.90
C ALA A 282 -18.20 10.08 31.59
N PHE A 283 -17.42 9.01 31.28
CA PHE A 283 -16.03 9.17 30.87
C PHE A 283 -15.92 9.82 29.49
N GLU A 284 -16.71 9.41 28.52
CA GLU A 284 -16.75 9.97 27.18
C GLU A 284 -17.17 11.46 27.21
N ASP A 285 -18.19 11.81 27.98
CA ASP A 285 -18.68 13.20 28.14
C ASP A 285 -17.61 14.13 28.72
N ALA A 286 -16.79 13.61 29.65
CA ALA A 286 -15.66 14.35 30.20
C ALA A 286 -14.51 14.57 29.17
N HIS A 287 -14.52 13.84 28.05
CA HIS A 287 -13.50 13.88 27.02
C HIS A 287 -14.06 14.23 25.63
N GLY A 288 -14.94 15.25 25.58
CA GLY A 288 -15.50 15.77 24.34
C GLY A 288 -16.61 14.91 23.71
N GLY A 289 -17.20 13.99 24.50
CA GLY A 289 -18.27 13.10 24.03
C GLY A 289 -17.78 12.05 23.02
N LYS A 290 -16.49 11.69 23.06
CA LYS A 290 -15.87 10.78 22.10
C LYS A 290 -15.65 9.40 22.70
N ALA A 291 -16.20 8.36 22.07
CA ALA A 291 -16.03 6.98 22.52
C ALA A 291 -14.56 6.48 22.43
N SER A 292 -13.74 7.11 21.61
CA SER A 292 -12.29 6.90 21.58
C SER A 292 -11.60 7.17 22.92
N ALA A 293 -12.18 8.01 23.79
CA ALA A 293 -11.62 8.30 25.11
C ALA A 293 -11.54 7.03 25.99
N THR A 294 -12.60 6.23 26.03
CA THR A 294 -12.60 4.97 26.77
C THR A 294 -11.60 3.98 26.20
N VAL A 295 -11.44 3.92 24.86
CA VAL A 295 -10.46 3.09 24.17
C VAL A 295 -9.04 3.50 24.52
N VAL A 296 -8.69 4.79 24.36
CA VAL A 296 -7.34 5.32 24.70
C VAL A 296 -7.01 5.10 26.18
N ASN A 297 -7.96 5.36 27.08
CA ASN A 297 -7.73 5.14 28.52
C ASN A 297 -7.45 3.67 28.84
N PHE A 298 -8.20 2.77 28.21
CA PHE A 298 -8.05 1.31 28.42
C PHE A 298 -6.67 0.83 27.94
N VAL A 299 -6.28 1.18 26.72
CA VAL A 299 -4.99 0.73 26.17
C VAL A 299 -3.80 1.40 26.84
N ASN A 300 -3.92 2.67 27.27
CA ASN A 300 -2.88 3.36 28.04
C ASN A 300 -2.51 2.59 29.32
N GLN A 301 -3.53 2.12 30.06
CA GLN A 301 -3.30 1.37 31.30
C GLN A 301 -2.59 0.04 31.04
N ILE A 302 -2.92 -0.65 29.93
CA ILE A 302 -2.22 -1.88 29.52
C ILE A 302 -0.78 -1.55 29.11
N ALA A 303 -0.58 -0.50 28.34
CA ALA A 303 0.72 -0.05 27.87
C ALA A 303 1.66 0.36 29.02
N ASP A 304 1.12 1.03 30.06
CA ASP A 304 1.85 1.36 31.28
C ASP A 304 2.38 0.09 31.97
N VAL A 305 1.55 -0.95 32.13
CA VAL A 305 1.95 -2.23 32.72
C VAL A 305 2.99 -2.96 31.85
N VAL A 306 2.85 -2.96 30.54
CA VAL A 306 3.82 -3.57 29.62
C VAL A 306 5.19 -2.90 29.75
N LYS A 307 5.22 -1.58 29.80
CA LYS A 307 6.46 -0.79 30.00
C LYS A 307 7.08 -1.03 31.38
N GLU A 308 6.28 -1.08 32.44
CA GLU A 308 6.74 -1.40 33.82
C GLU A 308 7.35 -2.80 33.93
N LYS A 309 6.94 -3.74 33.09
CA LYS A 309 7.50 -5.09 33.00
C LYS A 309 8.80 -5.18 32.19
N GLY A 310 9.25 -4.09 31.57
CA GLY A 310 10.51 -4.01 30.81
C GLY A 310 10.42 -4.53 29.38
N TYR A 311 9.26 -4.52 28.77
CA TYR A 311 9.07 -4.85 27.35
C TYR A 311 9.28 -3.60 26.48
N ASP A 312 10.53 -3.11 26.38
CA ASP A 312 10.87 -1.80 25.79
C ASP A 312 10.64 -1.72 24.27
N ASN A 313 10.72 -2.87 23.55
CA ASN A 313 10.48 -2.96 22.12
C ASN A 313 9.03 -3.37 21.77
N VAL A 314 8.10 -3.24 22.72
CA VAL A 314 6.69 -3.61 22.52
C VAL A 314 5.81 -2.37 22.54
N ALA A 315 4.94 -2.27 21.55
CA ALA A 315 3.83 -1.30 21.50
C ALA A 315 2.47 -2.01 21.60
N ILE A 316 1.51 -1.32 22.20
CA ILE A 316 0.10 -1.73 22.18
C ILE A 316 -0.60 -0.93 21.10
N ASP A 317 -1.20 -1.60 20.11
CA ASP A 317 -2.01 -0.88 19.14
C ASP A 317 -3.51 -1.00 19.43
N THR A 318 -4.24 0.02 19.00
CA THR A 318 -5.70 0.02 18.99
C THR A 318 -6.23 0.77 17.77
N PHE A 319 -7.50 0.57 17.48
CA PHE A 319 -8.16 1.24 16.36
C PHE A 319 -8.74 2.61 16.74
N ALA A 320 -8.66 3.54 15.77
CA ALA A 320 -9.59 4.66 15.61
C ALA A 320 -10.50 4.32 14.42
N TYR A 321 -11.66 3.70 14.70
CA TYR A 321 -12.49 3.02 13.72
C TYR A 321 -13.97 3.09 14.11
N TYR A 322 -14.86 3.42 13.18
CA TYR A 322 -16.28 3.62 13.43
C TYR A 322 -16.54 4.52 14.66
N TYR A 323 -17.03 3.96 15.76
CA TYR A 323 -17.40 4.74 16.96
C TYR A 323 -16.21 5.41 17.66
N SER A 324 -15.00 4.89 17.48
CA SER A 324 -13.76 5.43 18.07
C SER A 324 -12.92 6.28 17.08
N GLN A 325 -13.42 6.58 15.88
CA GLN A 325 -12.64 7.22 14.82
C GLN A 325 -12.10 8.60 15.21
N SER A 326 -12.93 9.45 15.82
CA SER A 326 -12.52 10.82 16.16
C SER A 326 -11.65 10.87 17.42
N ALA A 327 -10.64 11.75 17.41
CA ALA A 327 -9.72 11.94 18.54
C ALA A 327 -10.44 12.48 19.79
N PRO A 328 -10.13 11.99 21.00
CA PRO A 328 -10.72 12.45 22.26
C PRO A 328 -10.09 13.77 22.74
N GLU A 329 -10.75 14.46 23.66
CA GLU A 329 -10.23 15.65 24.30
C GLU A 329 -9.62 15.34 25.69
N GLY A 330 -8.50 15.97 26.02
CA GLY A 330 -7.92 15.92 27.37
C GLY A 330 -7.29 14.58 27.77
N ILE A 331 -7.20 13.62 26.85
CA ILE A 331 -6.47 12.37 27.03
C ILE A 331 -5.62 12.11 25.77
N VAL A 332 -4.39 11.63 25.96
CA VAL A 332 -3.44 11.34 24.89
C VAL A 332 -2.93 9.90 24.99
N PRO A 333 -2.63 9.25 23.87
CA PRO A 333 -1.96 7.95 23.86
C PRO A 333 -0.57 8.03 24.52
N ARG A 334 -0.12 6.94 25.15
CA ARG A 334 1.27 6.79 25.63
C ARG A 334 2.24 6.67 24.45
N ASP A 335 3.54 6.87 24.72
CA ASP A 335 4.63 6.74 23.75
C ASP A 335 4.75 5.32 23.14
N ASN A 336 4.35 4.31 23.91
CA ASN A 336 4.26 2.91 23.45
C ASN A 336 2.83 2.48 23.04
N VAL A 337 1.95 3.43 22.72
CA VAL A 337 0.63 3.17 22.16
C VAL A 337 0.58 3.62 20.70
N ILE A 338 0.10 2.75 19.83
CA ILE A 338 -0.16 3.03 18.43
C ILE A 338 -1.67 3.22 18.24
N ILE A 339 -2.06 4.34 17.66
CA ILE A 339 -3.43 4.55 17.17
C ILE A 339 -3.45 4.23 15.68
N ARG A 340 -4.25 3.22 15.28
CA ARG A 340 -4.42 2.84 13.89
C ARG A 340 -5.74 3.38 13.37
N LEU A 341 -5.67 4.53 12.69
CA LEU A 341 -6.83 5.22 12.11
C LEU A 341 -7.20 4.56 10.79
N CYS A 342 -8.47 4.16 10.66
CA CYS A 342 -8.99 3.44 9.49
C CYS A 342 -9.74 4.37 8.54
N SER A 343 -9.36 4.39 7.26
CA SER A 343 -9.98 5.22 6.22
C SER A 343 -11.22 4.59 5.57
N ILE A 344 -11.84 3.61 6.21
CA ILE A 344 -12.90 2.76 5.64
C ILE A 344 -14.07 3.54 5.01
N MET A 345 -14.42 4.70 5.57
CA MET A 345 -15.54 5.52 5.10
C MET A 345 -15.13 6.60 4.08
N CYS A 346 -13.86 6.62 3.68
CA CYS A 346 -13.36 7.62 2.73
C CYS A 346 -13.85 7.37 1.30
N CYS A 347 -13.84 8.44 0.52
CA CYS A 347 -13.87 8.37 -0.92
C CYS A 347 -12.46 8.13 -1.45
N PHE A 348 -12.27 7.06 -2.21
CA PHE A 348 -10.98 6.65 -2.77
C PHE A 348 -10.70 7.19 -4.17
N SER A 349 -11.59 8.01 -4.74
CA SER A 349 -11.35 8.70 -6.02
C SER A 349 -10.83 10.12 -5.87
N HIS A 350 -10.81 10.66 -4.66
CA HIS A 350 -10.41 12.04 -4.39
C HIS A 350 -9.35 12.12 -3.30
N PRO A 351 -8.39 13.08 -3.38
CA PRO A 351 -7.41 13.30 -2.31
C PRO A 351 -8.07 13.67 -1.00
N LEU A 352 -7.48 13.23 0.11
CA LEU A 352 -8.03 13.41 1.46
C LEU A 352 -8.12 14.87 1.89
N ASP A 353 -7.15 15.71 1.47
CA ASP A 353 -6.98 17.10 1.94
C ASP A 353 -7.79 18.14 1.15
N THR A 354 -8.24 17.81 -0.04
CA THR A 354 -8.86 18.77 -0.97
C THR A 354 -10.32 18.47 -1.30
N ALA A 355 -10.77 17.25 -1.04
CA ALA A 355 -12.10 16.82 -1.40
C ALA A 355 -13.08 16.96 -0.23
N LYS A 356 -14.24 17.56 -0.49
CA LYS A 356 -15.30 17.72 0.51
C LYS A 356 -15.80 16.38 1.07
N CYS A 357 -15.83 15.31 0.25
CA CYS A 357 -16.24 13.97 0.65
C CYS A 357 -15.35 13.36 1.74
N ASN A 358 -14.08 13.77 1.84
CA ASN A 358 -13.11 13.27 2.82
C ASN A 358 -12.86 14.21 4.00
N GLY A 359 -13.60 15.35 4.10
CA GLY A 359 -13.32 16.40 5.08
C GLY A 359 -13.42 15.95 6.54
N GLU A 360 -14.32 15.02 6.87
CA GLU A 360 -14.45 14.48 8.23
C GLU A 360 -13.23 13.62 8.57
N PHE A 361 -12.85 12.71 7.71
CA PHE A 361 -11.67 11.88 7.92
C PHE A 361 -10.38 12.71 7.99
N TYR A 362 -10.23 13.70 7.12
CA TYR A 362 -9.06 14.58 7.15
C TYR A 362 -8.97 15.38 8.46
N LYS A 363 -10.12 15.79 8.99
CA LYS A 363 -10.19 16.39 10.33
C LYS A 363 -9.74 15.41 11.41
N ASP A 364 -10.24 14.17 11.41
CA ASP A 364 -9.85 13.14 12.36
C ASP A 364 -8.35 12.85 12.28
N LEU A 365 -7.79 12.72 11.06
CA LEU A 365 -6.35 12.54 10.83
C LEU A 365 -5.53 13.67 11.48
N THR A 366 -5.92 14.93 11.21
CA THR A 366 -5.20 16.09 11.75
C THR A 366 -5.37 16.25 13.27
N ASP A 367 -6.49 15.82 13.83
CA ASP A 367 -6.72 15.88 15.28
C ASP A 367 -5.94 14.77 16.01
N TRP A 368 -5.89 13.55 15.48
CA TRP A 368 -5.04 12.49 16.00
C TRP A 368 -3.55 12.82 15.89
N ALA A 369 -3.12 13.43 14.78
CA ALA A 369 -1.72 13.83 14.57
C ALA A 369 -1.21 14.83 15.62
N LYS A 370 -2.10 15.60 16.28
CA LYS A 370 -1.75 16.55 17.34
C LYS A 370 -1.49 15.90 18.69
N ILE A 371 -2.04 14.71 18.93
CA ILE A 371 -2.05 14.07 20.26
C ILE A 371 -1.42 12.69 20.28
N CYS A 372 -1.02 12.14 19.14
CA CYS A 372 -0.47 10.81 19.00
C CYS A 372 0.89 10.85 18.30
N ASP A 373 1.95 10.41 19.00
CA ASP A 373 3.30 10.34 18.44
C ASP A 373 3.49 9.15 17.50
N ARG A 374 2.71 8.09 17.66
CA ARG A 374 2.74 6.87 16.84
C ARG A 374 1.38 6.62 16.18
N LEU A 375 1.01 7.51 15.28
CA LEU A 375 -0.18 7.39 14.45
C LEU A 375 0.11 6.46 13.27
N TYR A 376 -0.68 5.40 13.12
CA TYR A 376 -0.69 4.50 11.98
C TYR A 376 -1.99 4.66 11.20
N ILE A 377 -1.96 4.26 9.94
CA ILE A 377 -3.15 4.23 9.07
C ILE A 377 -3.42 2.79 8.62
N TRP A 378 -4.69 2.42 8.63
CA TRP A 378 -5.23 1.32 7.85
C TRP A 378 -5.99 1.91 6.68
N ASP A 379 -5.39 1.85 5.50
CA ASP A 379 -5.96 2.34 4.25
C ASP A 379 -6.42 1.17 3.38
N TYR A 380 -7.17 1.46 2.33
CA TYR A 380 -7.81 0.45 1.48
C TYR A 380 -7.54 0.74 0.01
N ALA A 381 -7.35 -0.30 -0.79
CA ALA A 381 -6.96 -0.15 -2.20
C ALA A 381 -7.78 -0.96 -3.20
N THR A 382 -8.87 -1.60 -2.77
CA THR A 382 -9.73 -2.43 -3.64
C THR A 382 -11.20 -2.35 -3.25
N ASP A 383 -12.07 -2.92 -4.07
CA ASP A 383 -13.49 -3.11 -3.77
C ASP A 383 -13.69 -4.50 -3.15
N TYR A 384 -14.07 -4.57 -1.87
CA TYR A 384 -14.26 -5.85 -1.17
C TYR A 384 -15.57 -6.55 -1.53
N LEU A 385 -16.55 -5.80 -2.01
CA LEU A 385 -17.78 -6.39 -2.51
C LEU A 385 -17.56 -7.13 -3.84
N HIS A 386 -16.65 -6.58 -4.68
CA HIS A 386 -16.35 -7.10 -6.02
C HIS A 386 -14.85 -6.99 -6.31
N THR A 387 -14.05 -7.86 -5.70
CA THR A 387 -12.58 -7.85 -5.80
C THR A 387 -12.04 -7.96 -7.23
N CYS A 388 -12.88 -8.45 -8.16
CA CYS A 388 -12.53 -8.51 -9.58
C CYS A 388 -12.82 -7.23 -10.37
N THR A 389 -13.55 -6.26 -9.81
CA THR A 389 -13.90 -5.04 -10.55
C THR A 389 -12.74 -4.07 -10.66
N VAL A 390 -12.79 -3.15 -11.62
CA VAL A 390 -11.84 -2.02 -11.66
C VAL A 390 -12.14 -1.08 -10.49
N PHE A 391 -11.11 -0.78 -9.70
CA PHE A 391 -11.15 0.17 -8.60
C PHE A 391 -10.21 1.34 -8.92
N PRO A 392 -10.70 2.44 -9.53
CA PRO A 392 -9.88 3.43 -10.23
C PRO A 392 -9.29 4.51 -9.30
N ASN A 393 -8.61 4.13 -8.23
CA ASN A 393 -7.97 5.02 -7.25
C ASN A 393 -6.49 5.32 -7.56
N PHE A 394 -6.00 5.02 -8.76
CA PHE A 394 -4.58 5.10 -9.12
C PHE A 394 -3.97 6.50 -8.92
N ASP A 395 -4.73 7.56 -9.22
CA ASP A 395 -4.24 8.95 -9.13
C ASP A 395 -4.13 9.47 -7.69
N VAL A 396 -4.79 8.82 -6.72
CA VAL A 396 -4.82 9.30 -5.34
C VAL A 396 -3.91 8.52 -4.39
N ILE A 397 -3.46 7.32 -4.77
CA ILE A 397 -2.61 6.47 -3.92
C ILE A 397 -1.39 7.24 -3.41
N GLN A 398 -0.58 7.79 -4.31
CA GLN A 398 0.63 8.53 -3.93
C GLN A 398 0.30 9.78 -3.13
N LYS A 399 -0.70 10.54 -3.58
CA LYS A 399 -1.10 11.79 -2.91
C LYS A 399 -1.58 11.54 -1.48
N ASN A 400 -2.38 10.50 -1.25
CA ASN A 400 -2.85 10.16 0.09
C ASN A 400 -1.69 9.69 0.99
N ILE A 401 -0.74 8.91 0.47
CA ILE A 401 0.46 8.51 1.23
C ILE A 401 1.32 9.73 1.60
N GLN A 402 1.45 10.74 0.71
CA GLN A 402 2.09 12.02 1.02
C GLN A 402 1.36 12.75 2.16
N ILE A 403 0.02 12.84 2.07
CA ILE A 403 -0.81 13.47 3.11
C ILE A 403 -0.62 12.77 4.45
N PHE A 404 -0.59 11.45 4.50
CA PHE A 404 -0.33 10.70 5.73
C PHE A 404 1.05 11.03 6.31
N TYR A 405 2.10 11.02 5.51
CA TYR A 405 3.44 11.39 5.95
C TYR A 405 3.51 12.82 6.49
N GLU A 406 2.92 13.79 5.78
CA GLU A 406 2.87 15.20 6.16
C GLU A 406 2.07 15.45 7.45
N ASN A 407 1.21 14.50 7.85
CA ASN A 407 0.44 14.51 9.09
C ASN A 407 0.99 13.56 10.16
N ASN A 408 2.32 13.40 10.21
CA ASN A 408 3.04 12.66 11.27
C ASN A 408 2.68 11.17 11.38
N VAL A 409 2.13 10.55 10.35
CA VAL A 409 1.88 9.10 10.32
C VAL A 409 3.22 8.36 10.30
N LYS A 410 3.36 7.34 11.17
CA LYS A 410 4.58 6.54 11.32
C LYS A 410 4.47 5.16 10.69
N GLY A 411 3.28 4.67 10.46
CA GLY A 411 3.09 3.37 9.82
C GLY A 411 1.86 3.34 8.93
N LEU A 412 1.95 2.58 7.83
CA LEU A 412 0.85 2.36 6.91
C LEU A 412 0.69 0.88 6.60
N TYR A 413 -0.55 0.43 6.74
CA TYR A 413 -1.05 -0.80 6.14
C TYR A 413 -2.08 -0.43 5.08
N VAL A 414 -1.77 -0.69 3.83
CA VAL A 414 -2.68 -0.47 2.70
C VAL A 414 -3.28 -1.80 2.32
N GLU A 415 -4.50 -2.05 2.80
CA GLU A 415 -5.19 -3.30 2.55
C GLU A 415 -5.57 -3.40 1.08
N GLY A 416 -5.09 -4.48 0.49
CA GLY A 416 -5.40 -4.86 -0.88
C GLY A 416 -6.40 -6.00 -0.92
N ASN A 417 -6.15 -6.94 -1.82
CA ASN A 417 -6.96 -8.14 -1.92
C ASN A 417 -6.42 -9.24 -1.00
N TYR A 418 -6.93 -9.35 0.21
CA TYR A 418 -6.48 -10.34 1.19
C TYR A 418 -6.81 -11.80 0.82
N TYR A 419 -7.66 -12.03 -0.20
CA TYR A 419 -7.87 -13.33 -0.86
C TYR A 419 -6.90 -13.56 -2.02
N MET A 420 -5.70 -13.04 -1.95
CA MET A 420 -4.71 -12.98 -3.04
C MET A 420 -4.37 -14.33 -3.68
N ASP A 421 -4.54 -15.44 -2.97
CA ASP A 421 -4.35 -16.79 -3.51
C ASP A 421 -5.49 -17.22 -4.44
N ARG A 422 -6.65 -16.56 -4.34
CA ARG A 422 -7.91 -16.96 -4.95
C ARG A 422 -8.49 -15.89 -5.88
N CYS A 423 -7.98 -14.68 -5.81
CA CYS A 423 -8.53 -13.53 -6.53
C CYS A 423 -7.43 -12.52 -6.94
N ASP A 424 -6.51 -12.93 -7.81
CA ASP A 424 -5.45 -12.06 -8.32
C ASP A 424 -5.87 -11.45 -9.67
N THR A 425 -6.69 -10.39 -9.60
CA THR A 425 -7.14 -9.59 -10.76
C THR A 425 -6.96 -8.10 -10.46
N GLU A 426 -7.63 -7.26 -11.15
CA GLU A 426 -7.73 -5.81 -10.93
C GLU A 426 -6.37 -5.10 -10.82
N PHE A 427 -5.44 -5.44 -11.73
CA PHE A 427 -4.07 -4.90 -11.72
C PHE A 427 -3.31 -5.15 -10.40
N GLY A 428 -3.60 -6.22 -9.68
CA GLY A 428 -3.07 -6.49 -8.33
C GLY A 428 -1.55 -6.36 -8.25
N GLU A 429 -0.79 -6.87 -9.22
CA GLU A 429 0.67 -6.75 -9.26
C GLU A 429 1.14 -5.30 -9.50
N LEU A 430 0.45 -4.53 -10.35
CA LEU A 430 0.74 -3.12 -10.56
C LEU A 430 0.44 -2.30 -9.29
N ARG A 431 -0.70 -2.55 -8.64
CA ARG A 431 -1.06 -1.89 -7.38
C ARG A 431 -0.06 -2.19 -6.29
N ALA A 432 0.30 -3.45 -6.11
CA ALA A 432 1.32 -3.87 -5.16
C ALA A 432 2.62 -3.07 -5.35
N TYR A 433 3.08 -2.96 -6.60
CA TYR A 433 4.29 -2.24 -6.93
C TYR A 433 4.17 -0.73 -6.67
N MET A 434 3.08 -0.09 -7.15
CA MET A 434 2.83 1.33 -6.93
C MET A 434 2.79 1.67 -5.44
N ILE A 435 2.01 0.93 -4.66
CA ILE A 435 1.86 1.13 -3.21
C ILE A 435 3.23 0.95 -2.54
N SER A 436 3.95 -0.13 -2.84
CA SER A 436 5.26 -0.40 -2.23
C SER A 436 6.28 0.71 -2.52
N LYS A 437 6.31 1.24 -3.76
CA LYS A 437 7.21 2.36 -4.11
C LYS A 437 6.82 3.65 -3.39
N CYS A 438 5.54 3.94 -3.25
CA CYS A 438 5.05 5.10 -2.50
C CYS A 438 5.28 4.97 -0.98
N LEU A 439 5.16 3.77 -0.42
CA LEU A 439 5.49 3.50 0.99
C LEU A 439 6.99 3.64 1.26
N GLN A 440 7.83 3.25 0.30
CA GLN A 440 9.28 3.39 0.38
C GLN A 440 9.73 4.85 0.26
N ASN A 441 9.10 5.59 -0.66
CA ASN A 441 9.33 7.02 -0.88
C ASN A 441 8.04 7.68 -1.40
N PRO A 442 7.31 8.42 -0.56
CA PRO A 442 6.09 9.12 -0.97
C PRO A 442 6.27 10.08 -2.14
N TYR A 443 7.50 10.55 -2.36
CA TYR A 443 7.86 11.52 -3.39
C TYR A 443 8.61 10.88 -4.58
N CYS A 444 8.51 9.57 -4.76
CA CYS A 444 9.09 8.90 -5.94
C CYS A 444 8.44 9.39 -7.24
N ASP A 445 9.17 9.29 -8.34
CA ASP A 445 8.62 9.49 -9.69
C ASP A 445 7.75 8.29 -10.09
N LEU A 446 6.50 8.29 -9.57
CA LEU A 446 5.57 7.19 -9.74
C LEU A 446 5.23 6.93 -11.21
N ASP A 447 5.18 7.97 -12.06
CA ASP A 447 4.88 7.78 -13.49
C ASP A 447 6.00 6.99 -14.19
N ARG A 448 7.26 7.26 -13.83
CA ARG A 448 8.42 6.51 -14.32
C ARG A 448 8.43 5.07 -13.79
N GLU A 449 8.09 4.86 -12.50
CA GLU A 449 8.02 3.52 -11.90
C GLU A 449 6.91 2.68 -12.56
N VAL A 450 5.74 3.26 -12.77
CA VAL A 450 4.62 2.61 -13.49
C VAL A 450 4.97 2.30 -14.94
N ALA A 451 5.68 3.20 -15.64
CA ALA A 451 6.14 2.95 -16.99
C ALA A 451 7.09 1.75 -17.04
N GLY A 452 8.09 1.72 -16.15
CA GLY A 452 9.04 0.60 -16.06
C GLY A 452 8.35 -0.73 -15.71
N PHE A 453 7.39 -0.71 -14.77
CA PHE A 453 6.57 -1.89 -14.47
C PHE A 453 5.82 -2.38 -15.72
N CYS A 454 5.14 -1.48 -16.42
CA CYS A 454 4.36 -1.83 -17.60
C CYS A 454 5.24 -2.42 -18.71
N ASP A 455 6.44 -1.88 -18.91
CA ASP A 455 7.40 -2.40 -19.89
C ASP A 455 7.89 -3.82 -19.50
N ALA A 456 8.20 -4.05 -18.23
CA ALA A 456 8.66 -5.35 -17.75
C ALA A 456 7.54 -6.42 -17.75
N TYR A 457 6.35 -6.06 -17.26
CA TYR A 457 5.25 -7.00 -17.01
C TYR A 457 4.43 -7.30 -18.27
N TYR A 458 4.19 -6.29 -19.11
CA TYR A 458 3.36 -6.40 -20.31
C TYR A 458 4.15 -6.32 -21.62
N GLY A 459 5.46 -6.05 -21.55
CA GLY A 459 6.31 -5.83 -22.72
C GLY A 459 5.85 -4.66 -23.58
N PRO A 460 5.99 -4.71 -24.91
CA PRO A 460 5.55 -3.62 -25.81
C PRO A 460 4.06 -3.30 -25.75
N GLY A 461 3.25 -4.17 -25.13
CA GLY A 461 1.83 -3.95 -24.82
C GLY A 461 1.61 -2.97 -23.66
N GLY A 462 2.63 -2.79 -22.79
CA GLY A 462 2.54 -2.02 -21.55
C GLY A 462 2.13 -0.58 -21.73
N LYS A 463 2.61 0.09 -22.79
CA LYS A 463 2.19 1.46 -23.12
C LYS A 463 0.68 1.63 -23.32
N TYR A 464 0.01 0.62 -23.84
CA TYR A 464 -1.45 0.65 -24.02
C TYR A 464 -2.17 0.36 -22.70
N VAL A 465 -1.61 -0.55 -21.88
CA VAL A 465 -2.14 -0.82 -20.54
C VAL A 465 -2.03 0.41 -19.65
N LYS A 466 -0.87 1.12 -19.66
CA LYS A 466 -0.68 2.39 -18.96
C LYS A 466 -1.73 3.44 -19.37
N GLN A 467 -2.02 3.56 -20.67
CA GLN A 467 -3.08 4.45 -21.16
C GLN A 467 -4.46 4.08 -20.60
N ILE A 468 -4.78 2.77 -20.51
CA ILE A 468 -6.04 2.29 -19.94
C ILE A 468 -6.13 2.67 -18.46
N VAL A 469 -5.08 2.43 -17.67
CA VAL A 469 -5.02 2.80 -16.25
C VAL A 469 -5.24 4.31 -16.07
N ASN A 470 -4.55 5.13 -16.86
CA ASN A 470 -4.72 6.58 -16.82
C ASN A 470 -6.14 7.03 -17.23
N MET A 471 -6.78 6.34 -18.18
CA MET A 471 -8.18 6.62 -18.52
C MET A 471 -9.12 6.29 -17.36
N PHE A 472 -8.90 5.15 -16.68
CA PHE A 472 -9.70 4.76 -15.52
C PHE A 472 -9.59 5.78 -14.39
N ALA A 473 -8.38 6.17 -14.03
CA ALA A 473 -8.10 7.14 -12.99
C ALA A 473 -8.75 8.50 -13.28
N LYS A 474 -8.51 9.07 -14.46
CA LYS A 474 -9.14 10.33 -14.87
C LYS A 474 -10.67 10.25 -14.91
N HIS A 475 -11.21 9.13 -15.34
CA HIS A 475 -12.66 8.95 -15.45
C HIS A 475 -13.30 8.94 -14.06
N SER A 476 -12.68 8.29 -13.08
CA SER A 476 -13.13 8.32 -11.70
C SER A 476 -13.01 9.71 -11.06
N GLY A 477 -11.85 10.36 -11.17
CA GLY A 477 -11.58 11.67 -10.56
C GLY A 477 -12.28 12.86 -11.19
N SER A 478 -12.79 12.74 -12.44
CA SER A 478 -13.42 13.86 -13.16
C SER A 478 -14.87 14.15 -12.76
N PHE A 479 -15.45 13.34 -11.89
CA PHE A 479 -16.86 13.46 -11.50
C PHE A 479 -16.98 13.54 -9.96
N ASP A 480 -18.00 14.25 -9.45
CA ASP A 480 -18.44 14.21 -8.05
C ASP A 480 -19.03 12.82 -7.74
N ASN A 481 -18.20 11.79 -7.87
CA ASN A 481 -18.58 10.41 -7.70
C ASN A 481 -17.72 9.81 -6.59
N ASP A 482 -18.33 9.57 -5.45
CA ASP A 482 -17.66 8.94 -4.32
C ASP A 482 -17.36 7.47 -4.67
N LEU A 483 -16.12 7.06 -4.49
CA LEU A 483 -15.65 5.70 -4.67
C LEU A 483 -15.43 5.06 -3.30
N HIS A 484 -16.26 4.10 -2.93
CA HIS A 484 -16.16 3.38 -1.67
C HIS A 484 -15.88 1.90 -1.88
N ILE A 485 -15.26 1.27 -0.87
CA ILE A 485 -14.79 -0.11 -0.93
C ILE A 485 -15.88 -1.19 -0.92
N TYR A 486 -17.13 -0.82 -0.68
CA TYR A 486 -18.30 -1.70 -0.70
C TYR A 486 -19.37 -1.27 -1.71
N TYR A 487 -18.97 -0.61 -2.77
CA TYR A 487 -19.90 -0.27 -3.83
C TYR A 487 -20.04 -1.39 -4.83
N GLY A 488 -21.24 -1.50 -5.41
CA GLY A 488 -21.44 -2.38 -6.56
C GLY A 488 -20.49 -2.01 -7.71
N SER A 489 -19.96 -3.01 -8.40
CA SER A 489 -18.90 -2.85 -9.40
C SER A 489 -19.17 -1.80 -10.49
N TRP A 490 -20.45 -1.49 -10.76
CA TRP A 490 -20.85 -0.46 -11.71
C TRP A 490 -20.79 0.96 -11.12
N ALA A 491 -20.83 1.11 -9.79
CA ALA A 491 -20.76 2.40 -9.10
C ALA A 491 -19.32 2.86 -8.88
N CYS A 492 -18.34 1.96 -8.97
CA CYS A 492 -16.92 2.26 -8.82
C CYS A 492 -16.38 3.14 -9.95
N MET A 493 -17.02 3.12 -11.11
CA MET A 493 -16.72 4.04 -12.21
C MET A 493 -18.03 4.52 -12.80
N ARG A 494 -18.10 5.79 -13.18
CA ARG A 494 -19.18 6.23 -14.04
C ARG A 494 -19.19 5.42 -15.32
N PRO A 495 -20.38 5.12 -15.88
CA PRO A 495 -20.48 4.38 -17.12
C PRO A 495 -19.67 5.09 -18.21
N PHE A 496 -18.70 4.39 -18.78
CA PHE A 496 -18.05 4.83 -19.99
C PHE A 496 -19.09 5.01 -21.09
N THR A 497 -18.97 6.06 -21.87
CA THR A 497 -19.75 6.16 -23.11
C THR A 497 -19.40 4.98 -24.03
N SER A 498 -20.29 4.64 -24.94
CA SER A 498 -20.02 3.57 -25.91
C SER A 498 -18.74 3.81 -26.72
N VAL A 499 -18.35 5.07 -26.93
CA VAL A 499 -17.13 5.44 -27.65
C VAL A 499 -15.90 5.18 -26.79
N GLU A 500 -15.92 5.61 -25.54
CA GLU A 500 -14.82 5.37 -24.57
C GLU A 500 -14.63 3.89 -24.32
N ALA A 501 -15.71 3.14 -24.10
CA ALA A 501 -15.63 1.68 -23.93
C ALA A 501 -15.02 0.98 -25.16
N ARG A 502 -15.33 1.42 -26.37
CA ARG A 502 -14.69 0.91 -27.60
C ARG A 502 -13.22 1.30 -27.67
N LEU A 503 -12.86 2.50 -27.24
CA LEU A 503 -11.47 2.92 -27.17
C LEU A 503 -10.67 2.03 -26.21
N VAL A 504 -11.18 1.80 -24.99
CA VAL A 504 -10.57 0.89 -24.01
C VAL A 504 -10.45 -0.53 -24.57
N ASP A 505 -11.52 -1.05 -25.22
CA ASP A 505 -11.47 -2.36 -25.90
C ASP A 505 -10.43 -2.39 -27.03
N GLY A 506 -10.28 -1.28 -27.75
CA GLY A 506 -9.26 -1.12 -28.80
C GLY A 506 -7.86 -1.14 -28.23
N LEU A 507 -7.61 -0.41 -27.14
CA LEU A 507 -6.31 -0.41 -26.42
C LEU A 507 -5.95 -1.80 -25.89
N TRP A 508 -6.90 -2.53 -25.32
CA TRP A 508 -6.69 -3.92 -24.90
C TRP A 508 -6.30 -4.84 -26.06
N LYS A 509 -6.94 -4.68 -27.23
CA LYS A 509 -6.56 -5.44 -28.43
C LYS A 509 -5.15 -5.09 -28.87
N LEU A 510 -4.80 -3.81 -28.91
CA LEU A 510 -3.45 -3.36 -29.26
C LEU A 510 -2.41 -3.89 -28.28
N ALA A 511 -2.70 -3.87 -26.97
CA ALA A 511 -1.83 -4.44 -25.96
C ALA A 511 -1.54 -5.93 -26.21
N VAL A 512 -2.59 -6.73 -26.42
CA VAL A 512 -2.46 -8.18 -26.69
C VAL A 512 -1.69 -8.45 -27.99
N CYS A 513 -1.97 -7.65 -29.04
CA CYS A 513 -1.27 -7.80 -30.33
C CYS A 513 0.21 -7.41 -30.25
N ALA A 514 0.58 -6.48 -29.38
CA ALA A 514 1.96 -6.01 -29.21
C ALA A 514 2.80 -6.95 -28.34
N ALA A 515 2.18 -7.83 -27.54
CA ALA A 515 2.88 -8.78 -26.67
C ALA A 515 3.76 -9.72 -27.48
N GLN A 516 5.02 -9.87 -27.07
CA GLN A 516 6.04 -10.68 -27.75
C GLN A 516 6.13 -12.11 -27.18
N THR A 517 5.77 -12.29 -25.90
CA THR A 517 5.81 -13.60 -25.24
C THR A 517 4.42 -14.04 -24.79
N ASP A 518 4.24 -15.34 -24.54
CA ASP A 518 2.98 -15.87 -24.02
C ASP A 518 2.74 -15.41 -22.58
N GLU A 519 3.80 -15.19 -21.80
CA GLU A 519 3.70 -14.64 -20.46
C GLU A 519 3.15 -13.21 -20.49
N GLN A 520 3.73 -12.32 -21.31
CA GLN A 520 3.22 -10.94 -21.48
C GLN A 520 1.75 -10.94 -21.93
N ARG A 521 1.42 -11.82 -22.86
CA ARG A 521 0.04 -11.98 -23.33
C ARG A 521 -0.90 -12.44 -22.22
N SER A 522 -0.46 -13.41 -21.41
CA SER A 522 -1.21 -13.88 -20.25
C SER A 522 -1.41 -12.78 -19.21
N ASN A 523 -0.39 -12.00 -18.91
CA ASN A 523 -0.45 -10.88 -17.96
C ASN A 523 -1.45 -9.79 -18.43
N ILE A 524 -1.44 -9.45 -19.73
CA ILE A 524 -2.41 -8.52 -20.32
C ILE A 524 -3.84 -9.09 -20.24
N GLN A 525 -4.02 -10.37 -20.56
CA GLN A 525 -5.33 -11.01 -20.49
C GLN A 525 -5.88 -11.06 -19.06
N ARG A 526 -5.03 -11.35 -18.07
CA ARG A 526 -5.39 -11.33 -16.66
C ARG A 526 -5.87 -9.93 -16.22
N SER A 527 -5.10 -8.89 -16.47
CA SER A 527 -5.48 -7.51 -16.12
C SER A 527 -6.75 -7.05 -16.85
N LYS A 528 -7.01 -7.56 -18.06
CA LYS A 528 -8.23 -7.27 -18.81
C LYS A 528 -9.49 -7.90 -18.19
N LEU A 529 -9.36 -8.92 -17.33
CA LEU A 529 -10.51 -9.56 -16.70
C LEU A 529 -11.33 -8.57 -15.88
N SER A 530 -10.70 -7.64 -15.18
CA SER A 530 -11.39 -6.60 -14.40
C SER A 530 -12.25 -5.68 -15.27
N TRP A 531 -11.74 -5.26 -16.42
CA TRP A 531 -12.52 -4.50 -17.40
C TRP A 531 -13.71 -5.27 -17.93
N ARG A 532 -13.53 -6.56 -18.22
CA ARG A 532 -14.63 -7.44 -18.67
C ARG A 532 -15.66 -7.63 -17.56
N TRP A 533 -15.20 -7.80 -16.30
CA TRP A 533 -16.07 -7.90 -15.13
C TRP A 533 -16.91 -6.63 -14.97
N TRP A 534 -16.27 -5.47 -15.00
CA TRP A 534 -16.98 -4.19 -14.91
C TRP A 534 -18.03 -4.03 -16.01
N LYS A 535 -17.70 -4.34 -17.27
CA LYS A 535 -18.67 -4.28 -18.38
C LYS A 535 -19.84 -5.24 -18.18
N ALA A 536 -19.57 -6.44 -17.68
CA ALA A 536 -20.62 -7.43 -17.42
C ALA A 536 -21.55 -6.96 -16.30
N SER A 537 -21.01 -6.30 -15.27
CA SER A 537 -21.75 -5.76 -14.12
C SER A 537 -22.52 -4.49 -14.47
N ALA A 538 -21.88 -3.54 -15.14
CA ALA A 538 -22.47 -2.24 -15.50
C ALA A 538 -23.65 -2.38 -16.48
N SER A 539 -23.70 -3.48 -17.23
CA SER A 539 -24.71 -3.70 -18.24
C SER A 539 -25.98 -4.36 -17.69
N LYS A 540 -26.60 -3.78 -16.66
CA LYS A 540 -27.88 -4.24 -16.09
C LYS A 540 -29.07 -4.13 -17.02
N CYS A 541 -29.01 -3.28 -18.02
CA CYS A 541 -30.05 -3.28 -19.05
C CYS A 541 -29.96 -4.62 -19.76
N GLU A 542 -30.97 -5.47 -19.62
CA GLU A 542 -31.11 -6.75 -20.34
C GLU A 542 -30.95 -6.63 -21.85
N PHE A 543 -30.98 -5.40 -22.33
CA PHE A 543 -30.87 -5.06 -23.73
C PHE A 543 -29.79 -3.99 -23.96
N SER A 544 -28.61 -4.43 -24.45
CA SER A 544 -27.64 -3.54 -25.07
C SER A 544 -27.71 -3.71 -26.61
N PHE A 545 -28.07 -2.68 -27.32
CA PHE A 545 -28.00 -2.66 -28.78
C PHE A 545 -26.57 -2.89 -29.31
N PHE A 546 -25.57 -2.69 -28.47
CA PHE A 546 -24.15 -2.78 -28.83
C PHE A 546 -23.52 -4.12 -28.46
N ASN A 547 -24.22 -4.98 -27.70
CA ASN A 547 -23.71 -6.31 -27.34
C ASN A 547 -24.82 -7.39 -27.31
N PRO A 548 -25.24 -7.93 -28.46
CA PRO A 548 -26.25 -8.98 -28.53
C PRO A 548 -25.76 -10.37 -28.05
N ARG A 549 -24.43 -10.55 -27.84
CA ARG A 549 -23.81 -11.84 -27.41
C ARG A 549 -23.50 -11.87 -25.92
N ARG A 550 -24.15 -11.08 -25.14
CA ARG A 550 -23.88 -10.88 -23.73
C ARG A 550 -23.89 -12.14 -22.87
N PRO A 551 -24.80 -13.09 -22.99
CA PRO A 551 -24.77 -14.33 -22.22
C PRO A 551 -23.50 -15.17 -22.49
N GLU A 552 -23.12 -15.28 -23.78
CA GLU A 552 -21.93 -16.01 -24.21
C GLU A 552 -20.65 -15.34 -23.69
N GLU A 553 -20.60 -14.01 -23.65
CA GLU A 553 -19.46 -13.27 -23.12
C GLU A 553 -19.34 -13.38 -21.59
N LYS A 554 -20.46 -13.44 -20.86
CA LYS A 554 -20.46 -13.68 -19.41
C LYS A 554 -19.94 -15.08 -19.08
N GLU A 555 -20.45 -16.09 -19.78
CA GLU A 555 -19.96 -17.47 -19.60
C GLU A 555 -18.46 -17.57 -19.91
N LYS A 556 -18.03 -16.97 -21.02
CA LYS A 556 -16.62 -16.94 -21.37
C LYS A 556 -15.76 -16.20 -20.33
N LEU A 557 -16.24 -15.08 -19.78
CA LEU A 557 -15.55 -14.36 -18.69
C LEU A 557 -15.37 -15.26 -17.49
N TYR A 558 -16.40 -15.97 -17.10
CA TYR A 558 -16.37 -16.90 -16.00
C TYR A 558 -15.32 -18.01 -16.21
N GLN A 559 -15.32 -18.64 -17.36
CA GLN A 559 -14.32 -19.66 -17.68
C GLN A 559 -12.88 -19.11 -17.69
N ASP A 560 -12.69 -17.88 -18.20
CA ASP A 560 -11.39 -17.22 -18.21
C ASP A 560 -10.91 -16.82 -16.79
N LEU A 561 -11.84 -16.44 -15.89
CA LEU A 561 -11.54 -16.20 -14.46
C LEU A 561 -11.05 -17.48 -13.78
N LEU A 562 -11.79 -18.58 -13.95
CA LEU A 562 -11.39 -19.89 -13.42
C LEU A 562 -10.02 -20.36 -13.94
N ALA A 563 -9.83 -20.26 -15.26
CA ALA A 563 -8.54 -20.61 -15.88
C ALA A 563 -7.38 -19.74 -15.36
N SER A 564 -7.67 -18.55 -14.86
CA SER A 564 -6.71 -17.63 -14.23
C SER A 564 -6.52 -17.89 -12.73
N GLY A 565 -7.21 -18.89 -12.15
CA GLY A 565 -7.16 -19.20 -10.72
C GLY A 565 -8.03 -18.30 -9.84
N VAL A 566 -8.91 -17.48 -10.43
CA VAL A 566 -9.83 -16.62 -9.69
C VAL A 566 -11.07 -17.44 -9.32
N ILE A 567 -11.22 -17.71 -8.03
CA ILE A 567 -12.32 -18.53 -7.48
C ILE A 567 -13.10 -17.79 -6.37
N ASP A 568 -12.68 -16.58 -6.03
CA ASP A 568 -13.34 -15.71 -5.06
C ASP A 568 -13.59 -14.33 -5.68
N PHE A 569 -14.77 -13.77 -5.46
CA PHE A 569 -15.22 -12.57 -6.16
C PHE A 569 -15.55 -11.41 -5.23
N GLY A 570 -15.54 -11.65 -3.90
CA GLY A 570 -15.84 -10.65 -2.88
C GLY A 570 -16.27 -11.25 -1.56
N GLU A 571 -16.27 -10.45 -0.48
CA GLU A 571 -16.50 -10.88 0.90
C GLU A 571 -17.83 -11.61 1.13
N TYR A 572 -18.87 -11.26 0.40
CA TYR A 572 -20.22 -11.79 0.61
C TYR A 572 -20.65 -12.83 -0.42
N THR A 573 -19.72 -13.28 -1.27
CA THR A 573 -20.04 -14.27 -2.31
C THR A 573 -20.00 -15.71 -1.83
N GLY A 574 -19.66 -15.95 -0.55
CA GLY A 574 -19.56 -17.26 0.07
C GLY A 574 -18.20 -17.94 -0.16
N ASN A 575 -17.61 -18.47 0.90
CA ASN A 575 -16.26 -19.05 0.89
C ASN A 575 -16.21 -20.48 0.33
N ASP A 576 -17.29 -21.06 -0.11
CA ASP A 576 -17.33 -22.46 -0.59
C ASP A 576 -17.62 -22.51 -2.10
N VAL A 577 -16.64 -22.09 -2.87
CA VAL A 577 -16.69 -22.02 -4.34
C VAL A 577 -16.10 -23.28 -4.99
N THR A 578 -16.16 -24.41 -4.33
CA THR A 578 -15.83 -25.70 -4.96
C THR A 578 -16.90 -26.16 -5.94
N ALA A 579 -18.06 -25.52 -5.95
CA ALA A 579 -19.12 -25.66 -6.93
C ALA A 579 -19.47 -24.26 -7.48
N ILE A 580 -18.65 -23.74 -8.37
CA ILE A 580 -18.94 -22.45 -9.01
C ILE A 580 -20.09 -22.64 -9.98
N ASP A 581 -21.27 -22.18 -9.56
CA ASP A 581 -22.44 -22.08 -10.39
C ASP A 581 -22.32 -20.85 -11.30
N PRO A 582 -22.58 -20.94 -12.60
CA PRO A 582 -22.76 -19.78 -13.49
C PRO A 582 -23.72 -18.72 -12.93
N GLU A 583 -24.60 -19.09 -12.03
CA GLU A 583 -25.42 -18.15 -11.29
C GLU A 583 -24.63 -17.29 -10.30
N ILE A 584 -23.45 -17.68 -9.82
CA ILE A 584 -22.65 -16.84 -8.92
C ILE A 584 -22.19 -15.56 -9.63
N ILE A 585 -21.87 -15.60 -10.92
CA ILE A 585 -21.67 -14.35 -11.69
C ILE A 585 -22.97 -13.52 -11.72
N ARG A 586 -24.13 -14.14 -11.68
CA ARG A 586 -25.41 -13.40 -11.55
C ARG A 586 -25.58 -12.82 -10.13
N TYR A 587 -25.12 -13.49 -9.08
CA TYR A 587 -25.24 -13.02 -7.70
C TYR A 587 -24.10 -12.09 -7.28
N ALA A 588 -22.88 -12.30 -7.78
CA ALA A 588 -21.76 -11.37 -7.64
C ALA A 588 -21.93 -10.12 -8.52
N THR A 589 -22.83 -10.16 -9.50
CA THR A 589 -23.27 -8.96 -10.22
C THR A 589 -24.31 -8.21 -9.39
N PRO A 590 -24.41 -6.89 -9.56
CA PRO A 590 -25.21 -5.96 -8.76
C PRO A 590 -26.69 -6.28 -8.53
N ASP A 591 -27.25 -7.38 -9.06
CA ASP A 591 -28.65 -7.76 -8.85
C ASP A 591 -28.97 -8.01 -7.37
N PHE A 592 -28.00 -8.45 -6.57
CA PHE A 592 -28.19 -8.63 -5.13
C PHE A 592 -28.44 -7.30 -4.39
N TRP A 593 -27.75 -6.23 -4.78
CA TRP A 593 -27.85 -4.90 -4.15
C TRP A 593 -28.88 -3.97 -4.81
N HIS A 594 -29.35 -4.30 -6.00
CA HIS A 594 -30.29 -3.48 -6.75
C HIS A 594 -31.68 -4.09 -6.92
N SER A 595 -31.99 -5.15 -6.20
CA SER A 595 -33.34 -5.72 -6.19
C SER A 595 -34.45 -4.71 -5.81
N GLY A 596 -34.07 -3.51 -5.39
CA GLY A 596 -34.99 -2.39 -5.10
C GLY A 596 -34.95 -1.20 -6.06
N ASN A 597 -34.02 -1.11 -7.02
CA ASN A 597 -33.83 0.16 -7.75
C ASN A 597 -33.63 0.03 -9.27
N THR A 598 -34.42 -0.79 -9.92
CA THR A 598 -34.54 -0.82 -11.42
C THR A 598 -35.02 0.50 -12.01
N ASN A 599 -35.43 1.46 -11.18
CA ASN A 599 -35.80 2.83 -11.54
C ASN A 599 -34.66 3.85 -11.37
N ASN A 600 -33.41 3.43 -11.30
CA ASN A 600 -32.28 4.34 -11.21
C ASN A 600 -32.29 5.32 -12.40
N ALA A 601 -32.35 6.61 -12.09
CA ALA A 601 -32.38 7.69 -13.06
C ALA A 601 -31.21 7.64 -14.05
N ASP A 602 -30.06 7.11 -13.63
CA ASP A 602 -28.86 6.97 -14.46
C ASP A 602 -28.98 5.82 -15.47
N CYS A 603 -29.58 4.69 -15.09
CA CYS A 603 -29.88 3.60 -16.03
C CYS A 603 -30.87 4.08 -17.09
N GLN A 604 -31.92 4.80 -16.71
CA GLN A 604 -32.88 5.41 -17.62
C GLN A 604 -32.26 6.48 -18.54
N LYS A 605 -31.30 7.25 -18.00
CA LYS A 605 -30.56 8.25 -18.77
C LYS A 605 -29.63 7.60 -19.79
N GLN A 606 -28.94 6.53 -19.41
CA GLN A 606 -28.08 5.76 -20.31
C GLN A 606 -28.86 5.10 -21.41
N MET A 607 -30.02 4.48 -21.10
CA MET A 607 -30.91 3.93 -22.11
C MET A 607 -31.41 4.98 -23.12
N LYS A 608 -31.68 6.21 -22.65
CA LYS A 608 -32.07 7.32 -23.55
C LYS A 608 -30.93 7.75 -24.44
N ILE A 609 -29.70 7.83 -23.89
CA ILE A 609 -28.48 8.19 -24.63
C ILE A 609 -28.16 7.13 -25.68
N GLU A 610 -28.24 5.84 -25.35
CA GLU A 610 -28.03 4.74 -26.30
C GLU A 610 -29.08 4.71 -27.41
N LYS A 611 -30.33 4.97 -27.08
CA LYS A 611 -31.41 5.09 -28.10
C LYS A 611 -31.18 6.28 -29.04
N LEU A 612 -30.72 7.40 -28.54
CA LEU A 612 -30.36 8.58 -29.34
C LEU A 612 -29.13 8.31 -30.21
N ALA A 613 -28.13 7.59 -29.72
CA ALA A 613 -26.93 7.22 -30.46
C ALA A 613 -27.23 6.29 -31.65
N VAL A 614 -28.23 5.38 -31.48
CA VAL A 614 -28.70 4.50 -32.56
C VAL A 614 -29.52 5.25 -33.59
N ALA A 615 -30.34 6.20 -33.12
CA ALA A 615 -31.21 6.99 -34.01
C ALA A 615 -30.44 8.03 -34.84
N PHE A 616 -29.32 8.56 -34.32
CA PHE A 616 -28.55 9.64 -34.95
C PHE A 616 -27.02 9.39 -34.88
N PRO A 617 -26.50 8.35 -35.56
CA PRO A 617 -25.08 7.99 -35.47
C PRO A 617 -24.11 9.13 -35.85
N PRO A 618 -24.36 9.99 -36.86
CA PRO A 618 -23.45 11.06 -37.24
C PRO A 618 -23.38 12.18 -36.21
N LEU A 619 -24.50 12.48 -35.54
CA LEU A 619 -24.56 13.54 -34.53
C LEU A 619 -23.82 13.14 -33.25
N PHE A 620 -23.86 11.85 -32.92
CA PHE A 620 -23.20 11.31 -31.73
C PHE A 620 -21.66 11.25 -31.86
N GLY A 621 -21.16 10.97 -33.06
CA GLY A 621 -19.73 11.06 -33.37
C GLY A 621 -19.19 12.48 -33.20
N LEU A 622 -19.97 13.50 -33.62
CA LEU A 622 -19.61 14.91 -33.44
C LEU A 622 -19.64 15.34 -31.96
N VAL A 623 -20.68 14.96 -31.23
CA VAL A 623 -20.84 15.28 -29.79
C VAL A 623 -19.75 14.60 -28.96
N ALA A 624 -19.40 13.36 -29.23
CA ALA A 624 -18.31 12.65 -28.56
C ALA A 624 -16.95 13.27 -28.90
N TYR A 625 -16.74 13.71 -30.14
CA TYR A 625 -15.53 14.42 -30.56
C TYR A 625 -15.37 15.77 -29.84
N PHE A 626 -16.44 16.56 -29.75
CA PHE A 626 -16.42 17.83 -29.03
C PHE A 626 -16.30 17.65 -27.50
N TYR A 627 -16.91 16.61 -26.93
CA TYR A 627 -16.80 16.30 -25.51
C TYR A 627 -15.35 15.92 -25.13
N THR A 628 -14.69 15.09 -25.93
CA THR A 628 -13.27 14.76 -25.75
C THR A 628 -12.34 15.97 -25.93
N MET A 629 -12.67 16.90 -26.82
CA MET A 629 -11.86 18.12 -27.03
C MET A 629 -12.02 19.16 -25.92
N ILE A 630 -13.13 19.18 -25.21
CA ILE A 630 -13.40 20.13 -24.12
C ILE A 630 -12.87 19.62 -22.78
N HIS A 631 -12.72 18.29 -22.61
CA HIS A 631 -12.31 17.65 -21.36
C HIS A 631 -10.98 16.89 -21.46
N ALA A 632 -10.26 16.99 -22.56
CA ALA A 632 -8.84 16.65 -22.73
C ALA A 632 -7.94 17.87 -22.46
#